data_7f56f8444f8364118fcfb3ecde8ec29c
#
_entry.id   7f56f8444f8364118fcfb3ecde8ec29c
#
_cell.length_a   1.000
_cell.length_b   1.000
_cell.length_c   1.000
_cell.angle_alpha   90.00
_cell.angle_beta   90.00
_cell.angle_gamma   90.00
#
_symmetry.space_group_name_H-M   'P 1'
#
loop_
_entity.id
_entity.type
_entity.pdbx_description
1 polymer ?
#
loop_
_entity_poly.entity_id
_entity_poly.type
_entity_poly.pdbx_seq_one_letter_code
_entity_poly.pdbx_strand_id
1 'polypeptide(L)'
;MPFKGLFCNFLSWCLTFLRSRTLVFPSGILCNPHNRVLLCASLFVVNIIRFSIGLIRGQSLNRILIRSLAIEEENTPVVLLAENESKAAPELAGIDWAAKNIEDKWEQPVVRRLHLNPSDLKDEDLVMPIMYAMGVELQGDHDLDMALCQLDISPYHRNPEQFPMSRDLVGAFCSKNRLKHKLASVHAVDERAGKQLQPTGFIFHESRVGSTLVANMLASVPTNLVYSEPSVPAHVIHLCKSAGCSEETTVRLLRMAILAMGRSHHHDHFFIKFSSSTVVDMDLILKAFPETPWAYIYRDPVEIIVSNFQRGRGGPCIRAKKNAPKAVQDILETDRRGASRVSDEEYCAAHLTMLCQAALEQMELPGSKGHAVAYETLVEDVLRVLVPGHFGVSMNSEETARMTAQSELYSKARTGETVFQGDTEQKQERATQAMQVAAEKYLKEPTERLRLASTLGRSQLEIDATLRAQEARVYERTGSRFFQLPHCPDEPESPPGVPIMDILGNWNMDDTAIPPRHYNTLCRFDYQTEYDKALRYRDAEMPFVVYNIPEFDETVEKWNSEGYLAEALEGGEYTTQVSKDNHFMYYRLSKSLKPAGYIPPTRTERWSYDHWLHEARKSKNLSTDSEHYYFRVSDRDSPIVRQDLTIFTSRESTLFMKEPEMSRGIHCRFGMRSVIAEAHFDASRNMVGLVSGTRRWILAHPRECKHAYLLPTGHPSARHTEVDWSAPDLQKYPDFVNLVANEVLLTPGEVLNVPAWWIHTIENLDINIQCNSRSGDSTVGLKDLKRCGFFSHDK
;
A
#
# COMPACT_ATOMS: atom_id res chain seq x y z
N MET A 1 -44.99 -31.39 -11.28
CA MET A 1 -44.64 -31.85 -9.91
C MET A 1 -43.68 -30.91 -9.12
N PRO A 2 -43.24 -29.74 -9.63
CA PRO A 2 -42.42 -28.84 -8.78
C PRO A 2 -43.21 -28.04 -7.74
N PHE A 3 -44.51 -27.89 -7.88
CA PHE A 3 -45.36 -27.09 -6.97
C PHE A 3 -45.46 -27.65 -5.52
N LYS A 4 -45.39 -28.95 -5.36
CA LYS A 4 -45.50 -29.56 -4.00
C LYS A 4 -44.28 -29.31 -3.13
N GLY A 5 -43.08 -29.27 -3.72
CA GLY A 5 -41.85 -29.00 -2.97
C GLY A 5 -41.72 -27.53 -2.48
N LEU A 6 -42.08 -26.59 -3.33
CA LEU A 6 -42.09 -25.17 -2.95
C LEU A 6 -43.10 -24.82 -1.88
N PHE A 7 -44.30 -25.44 -1.98
CA PHE A 7 -45.37 -25.25 -1.02
C PHE A 7 -44.99 -25.80 0.35
N CYS A 8 -44.36 -27.00 0.40
CA CYS A 8 -43.90 -27.60 1.66
C CYS A 8 -42.77 -26.81 2.30
N ASN A 9 -41.80 -26.29 1.53
CA ASN A 9 -40.70 -25.50 2.08
C ASN A 9 -41.17 -24.13 2.59
N PHE A 10 -42.10 -23.47 1.89
CA PHE A 10 -42.67 -22.21 2.32
C PHE A 10 -43.58 -22.39 3.56
N LEU A 11 -44.38 -23.46 3.60
CA LEU A 11 -45.18 -23.77 4.79
C LEU A 11 -44.30 -24.11 5.99
N SER A 12 -43.21 -24.85 5.79
CA SER A 12 -42.26 -25.17 6.84
C SER A 12 -41.59 -23.89 7.39
N TRP A 13 -41.22 -22.94 6.50
CA TRP A 13 -40.66 -21.64 6.87
C TRP A 13 -41.68 -20.78 7.65
N CYS A 14 -42.91 -20.67 7.17
CA CYS A 14 -43.98 -19.96 7.87
C CYS A 14 -44.33 -20.60 9.24
N LEU A 15 -44.30 -21.92 9.35
CA LEU A 15 -44.51 -22.63 10.62
C LEU A 15 -43.35 -22.39 11.61
N THR A 16 -42.11 -22.31 11.14
CA THR A 16 -40.93 -21.99 11.95
C THR A 16 -41.00 -20.54 12.41
N PHE A 17 -41.39 -19.62 11.52
CA PHE A 17 -41.56 -18.21 11.81
C PHE A 17 -42.68 -17.93 12.84
N LEU A 18 -43.77 -18.67 12.74
CA LEU A 18 -44.90 -18.56 13.69
C LEU A 18 -44.56 -19.16 15.06
N ARG A 19 -43.67 -20.14 15.16
CA ARG A 19 -43.25 -20.81 16.40
C ARG A 19 -42.14 -20.08 17.17
N SER A 20 -41.44 -19.18 16.58
CA SER A 20 -40.35 -18.38 17.21
C SER A 20 -40.97 -17.42 18.26
N ARG A 21 -40.60 -17.59 19.54
CA ARG A 21 -41.08 -16.71 20.63
C ARG A 21 -40.38 -15.35 20.73
N THR A 22 -39.27 -15.16 20.04
CA THR A 22 -38.48 -13.92 20.13
C THR A 22 -37.86 -13.59 18.80
N LEU A 23 -38.49 -12.69 18.04
CA LEU A 23 -37.84 -11.95 16.94
C LEU A 23 -38.01 -10.46 17.26
N VAL A 24 -36.90 -9.83 17.61
CA VAL A 24 -36.80 -8.37 17.80
C VAL A 24 -36.27 -7.81 16.47
N PHE A 25 -37.05 -6.92 15.83
CA PHE A 25 -36.54 -6.14 14.70
C PHE A 25 -35.66 -4.97 15.20
N PRO A 26 -34.75 -4.45 14.40
CA PRO A 26 -33.87 -3.33 14.78
C PRO A 26 -34.62 -2.07 15.26
N SER A 27 -35.92 -1.96 14.97
CA SER A 27 -36.81 -0.86 15.39
C SER A 27 -37.50 -1.08 16.75
N GLY A 28 -37.21 -2.16 17.47
CA GLY A 28 -37.77 -2.40 18.81
C GLY A 28 -39.28 -2.74 18.86
N ILE A 29 -39.92 -3.02 17.72
CA ILE A 29 -41.34 -3.31 17.65
C ILE A 29 -41.58 -4.82 17.78
N LEU A 30 -42.24 -5.23 18.85
CA LEU A 30 -42.73 -6.61 19.05
C LEU A 30 -43.90 -6.91 18.09
N CYS A 31 -43.67 -7.80 17.09
CA CYS A 31 -44.75 -8.23 16.19
C CYS A 31 -45.78 -9.13 16.88
N ASN A 32 -47.02 -8.71 16.89
CA ASN A 32 -48.19 -9.49 17.36
C ASN A 32 -48.44 -10.72 16.45
N PRO A 33 -48.82 -11.90 16.95
CA PRO A 33 -49.08 -13.12 16.17
C PRO A 33 -50.00 -12.95 14.96
N HIS A 34 -51.01 -12.08 15.04
CA HIS A 34 -51.92 -11.80 13.94
C HIS A 34 -51.22 -11.14 12.71
N ASN A 35 -50.29 -10.24 12.94
CA ASN A 35 -49.57 -9.55 11.87
C ASN A 35 -48.60 -10.50 11.11
N ARG A 36 -48.10 -11.55 11.77
CA ARG A 36 -47.25 -12.57 11.15
C ARG A 36 -47.98 -13.42 10.11
N VAL A 37 -49.22 -13.76 10.40
CA VAL A 37 -50.07 -14.54 9.47
C VAL A 37 -50.41 -13.74 8.22
N LEU A 38 -50.75 -12.46 8.38
CA LEU A 38 -51.00 -11.51 7.29
C LEU A 38 -49.75 -11.28 6.42
N LEU A 39 -48.56 -11.16 7.01
CA LEU A 39 -47.31 -10.99 6.29
C LEU A 39 -46.96 -12.23 5.44
N CYS A 40 -47.10 -13.44 6.01
CA CYS A 40 -46.90 -14.67 5.28
C CYS A 40 -47.93 -14.86 4.13
N ALA A 41 -49.17 -14.50 4.33
CA ALA A 41 -50.19 -14.56 3.28
C ALA A 41 -49.93 -13.53 2.17
N SER A 42 -49.54 -12.31 2.49
CA SER A 42 -49.21 -11.28 1.52
C SER A 42 -47.99 -11.64 0.67
N LEU A 43 -46.90 -12.15 1.27
CA LEU A 43 -45.72 -12.63 0.59
C LEU A 43 -46.00 -13.80 -0.36
N PHE A 44 -46.91 -14.68 0.05
CA PHE A 44 -47.35 -15.83 -0.79
C PHE A 44 -48.07 -15.34 -2.05
N VAL A 45 -48.97 -14.39 -1.95
CA VAL A 45 -49.74 -13.82 -3.08
C VAL A 45 -48.78 -13.06 -4.03
N VAL A 46 -47.88 -12.26 -3.50
CA VAL A 46 -46.91 -11.52 -4.33
C VAL A 46 -46.02 -12.48 -5.11
N ASN A 47 -45.56 -13.57 -4.47
CA ASN A 47 -44.70 -14.56 -5.17
C ASN A 47 -45.47 -15.33 -6.25
N ILE A 48 -46.75 -15.66 -6.05
CA ILE A 48 -47.57 -16.26 -7.10
C ILE A 48 -47.73 -15.30 -8.29
N ILE A 49 -47.99 -14.03 -8.04
CA ILE A 49 -48.15 -13.04 -9.11
C ILE A 49 -46.83 -12.87 -9.89
N ARG A 50 -45.70 -12.75 -9.19
CA ARG A 50 -44.36 -12.64 -9.83
C ARG A 50 -44.02 -13.88 -10.67
N PHE A 51 -44.32 -15.08 -10.15
CA PHE A 51 -44.14 -16.34 -10.87
C PHE A 51 -44.98 -16.39 -12.17
N SER A 52 -46.27 -16.02 -12.08
CA SER A 52 -47.17 -15.98 -13.23
C SER A 52 -46.75 -14.96 -14.31
N ILE A 53 -46.29 -13.78 -13.90
CA ILE A 53 -45.75 -12.73 -14.81
C ILE A 53 -44.48 -13.19 -15.51
N GLY A 54 -43.56 -13.86 -14.76
CA GLY A 54 -42.33 -14.41 -15.32
C GLY A 54 -42.56 -15.47 -16.41
N LEU A 55 -43.54 -16.39 -16.19
CA LEU A 55 -43.96 -17.39 -17.17
C LEU A 55 -44.55 -16.78 -18.44
N ILE A 56 -45.37 -15.71 -18.33
CA ILE A 56 -45.95 -15.01 -19.44
C ILE A 56 -44.87 -14.29 -20.29
N ARG A 57 -43.76 -13.89 -19.70
CA ARG A 57 -42.62 -13.24 -20.37
C ARG A 57 -41.56 -14.20 -20.94
N GLY A 58 -41.80 -15.52 -20.93
CA GLY A 58 -40.91 -16.54 -21.51
C GLY A 58 -39.55 -16.68 -20.82
N GLN A 59 -39.43 -16.30 -19.55
CA GLN A 59 -38.20 -16.45 -18.77
C GLN A 59 -38.01 -17.90 -18.30
N SER A 60 -36.76 -18.38 -18.21
CA SER A 60 -36.47 -19.72 -17.72
C SER A 60 -36.91 -19.91 -16.27
N LEU A 61 -37.35 -21.14 -15.91
CA LEU A 61 -37.86 -21.46 -14.57
C LEU A 61 -36.87 -21.06 -13.44
N ASN A 62 -35.56 -21.23 -13.66
CA ASN A 62 -34.52 -20.87 -12.70
C ASN A 62 -34.41 -19.36 -12.45
N ARG A 63 -34.53 -18.54 -13.50
CA ARG A 63 -34.52 -17.07 -13.35
C ARG A 63 -35.75 -16.54 -12.61
N ILE A 64 -36.90 -17.16 -12.80
CA ILE A 64 -38.15 -16.78 -12.13
C ILE A 64 -38.05 -17.11 -10.62
N LEU A 65 -37.50 -18.28 -10.26
CA LEU A 65 -37.30 -18.69 -8.88
C LEU A 65 -36.34 -17.75 -8.11
N ILE A 66 -35.22 -17.35 -8.70
CA ILE A 66 -34.24 -16.45 -8.08
C ILE A 66 -34.86 -15.08 -7.80
N ARG A 67 -35.64 -14.52 -8.75
CA ARG A 67 -36.31 -13.20 -8.53
C ARG A 67 -37.46 -13.26 -7.51
N SER A 68 -38.11 -14.41 -7.35
CA SER A 68 -39.23 -14.56 -6.41
C SER A 68 -38.78 -14.74 -4.97
N LEU A 69 -37.50 -15.11 -4.73
CA LEU A 69 -36.90 -15.30 -3.41
C LEU A 69 -36.12 -14.08 -2.91
N ALA A 70 -35.86 -13.09 -3.76
CA ALA A 70 -35.24 -11.83 -3.37
C ALA A 70 -36.28 -10.93 -2.69
N ILE A 71 -36.27 -10.91 -1.37
CA ILE A 71 -36.97 -9.92 -0.57
C ILE A 71 -36.02 -8.72 -0.49
N GLU A 72 -36.41 -7.59 -1.09
CA GLU A 72 -35.73 -6.32 -0.90
C GLU A 72 -35.90 -5.88 0.56
N GLU A 73 -34.89 -6.10 1.39
CA GLU A 73 -34.65 -5.21 2.53
C GLU A 73 -33.63 -4.15 2.05
N GLU A 74 -34.07 -2.91 2.03
CA GLU A 74 -33.17 -1.76 1.83
C GLU A 74 -32.02 -1.84 2.86
N ASN A 75 -30.77 -1.90 2.36
CA ASN A 75 -29.50 -1.83 3.09
C ASN A 75 -28.85 -3.11 3.65
N THR A 76 -29.10 -4.28 3.08
CA THR A 76 -28.15 -5.40 3.29
C THR A 76 -27.90 -6.16 1.99
N PRO A 77 -26.66 -6.30 1.51
CA PRO A 77 -26.37 -7.08 0.31
C PRO A 77 -26.55 -8.56 0.62
N VAL A 78 -27.51 -9.18 -0.02
CA VAL A 78 -27.72 -10.65 0.05
C VAL A 78 -26.88 -11.31 -1.04
N VAL A 79 -25.85 -12.04 -0.65
CA VAL A 79 -25.10 -12.91 -1.55
C VAL A 79 -25.91 -14.19 -1.78
N LEU A 80 -26.42 -14.37 -3.00
CA LEU A 80 -27.17 -15.58 -3.39
C LEU A 80 -26.22 -16.67 -3.90
N LEU A 81 -26.30 -17.83 -3.29
CA LEU A 81 -25.58 -19.05 -3.70
C LEU A 81 -26.39 -19.86 -4.69
N ALA A 82 -25.89 -20.14 -5.87
CA ALA A 82 -26.44 -21.15 -6.76
C ALA A 82 -25.85 -22.52 -6.41
N GLU A 83 -26.69 -23.43 -5.89
CA GLU A 83 -26.29 -24.80 -5.59
C GLU A 83 -26.42 -25.69 -6.82
N ASN A 84 -25.30 -26.15 -7.37
CA ASN A 84 -25.29 -27.35 -8.19
C ASN A 84 -24.90 -28.53 -7.28
N GLU A 85 -25.79 -29.48 -7.17
CA GLU A 85 -25.57 -30.70 -6.38
C GLU A 85 -24.42 -31.53 -6.95
N SER A 86 -23.24 -31.42 -6.34
CA SER A 86 -22.19 -32.43 -6.46
C SER A 86 -21.47 -32.56 -5.12
N LYS A 87 -21.28 -33.80 -4.72
CA LYS A 87 -20.74 -34.22 -3.43
C LYS A 87 -19.38 -33.54 -3.15
N ALA A 88 -19.38 -32.57 -2.24
CA ALA A 88 -18.16 -31.92 -1.73
C ALA A 88 -17.51 -32.76 -0.63
N ALA A 89 -16.20 -32.63 -0.49
CA ALA A 89 -15.46 -33.21 0.62
C ALA A 89 -15.98 -32.64 1.97
N PRO A 90 -16.05 -33.42 3.05
CA PRO A 90 -16.75 -33.06 4.28
C PRO A 90 -16.22 -31.79 5.00
N GLU A 91 -14.98 -31.38 4.78
CA GLU A 91 -14.33 -30.28 5.50
C GLU A 91 -14.72 -28.87 5.02
N LEU A 92 -15.33 -28.76 3.84
CA LEU A 92 -15.70 -27.47 3.26
C LEU A 92 -17.22 -27.21 3.23
N ALA A 93 -18.03 -28.20 3.61
CA ALA A 93 -19.51 -28.14 3.56
C ALA A 93 -20.13 -27.21 4.63
N GLY A 94 -19.37 -26.68 5.58
CA GLY A 94 -19.83 -25.85 6.70
C GLY A 94 -19.48 -24.36 6.61
N ILE A 95 -18.92 -23.87 5.50
CA ILE A 95 -18.57 -22.47 5.39
C ILE A 95 -19.80 -21.68 4.92
N ASP A 96 -20.43 -21.01 5.87
CA ASP A 96 -21.48 -20.03 5.60
C ASP A 96 -20.84 -18.75 5.05
N TRP A 97 -21.19 -18.43 3.80
CA TRP A 97 -20.67 -17.26 3.09
C TRP A 97 -21.48 -15.99 3.38
N ALA A 98 -22.44 -16.02 4.31
CA ALA A 98 -23.04 -14.82 4.85
C ALA A 98 -21.97 -13.99 5.59
N ALA A 99 -21.87 -12.73 5.26
CA ALA A 99 -20.78 -11.80 5.56
C ALA A 99 -20.19 -11.86 6.99
N LYS A 100 -20.96 -12.25 7.99
CA LYS A 100 -20.54 -12.20 9.40
C LYS A 100 -19.48 -13.23 9.81
N ASN A 101 -19.34 -14.35 9.08
CA ASN A 101 -18.43 -15.44 9.42
C ASN A 101 -17.12 -15.43 8.65
N ILE A 102 -16.99 -14.57 7.63
CA ILE A 102 -15.76 -14.47 6.82
C ILE A 102 -14.71 -13.67 7.59
N GLU A 103 -15.07 -12.55 8.22
CA GLU A 103 -14.18 -11.70 9.01
C GLU A 103 -13.57 -12.47 10.20
N ASP A 104 -14.39 -13.15 10.99
CA ASP A 104 -13.92 -13.87 12.20
C ASP A 104 -12.97 -15.03 11.90
N LYS A 105 -13.06 -15.65 10.72
CA LYS A 105 -12.17 -16.77 10.33
C LYS A 105 -10.89 -16.32 9.65
N TRP A 106 -10.89 -15.13 9.05
CA TRP A 106 -9.75 -14.63 8.29
C TRP A 106 -8.84 -13.70 9.10
N GLU A 107 -9.41 -12.93 10.03
CA GLU A 107 -8.62 -12.02 10.86
C GLU A 107 -7.79 -12.72 11.92
N GLN A 108 -8.30 -13.77 12.56
CA GLN A 108 -7.62 -14.37 13.70
C GLN A 108 -6.26 -15.05 13.41
N PRO A 109 -6.09 -15.87 12.34
CA PRO A 109 -4.79 -16.50 12.08
C PRO A 109 -3.78 -15.55 11.41
N VAL A 110 -4.26 -14.56 10.65
CA VAL A 110 -3.42 -13.72 9.81
C VAL A 110 -2.99 -12.45 10.52
N VAL A 111 -3.89 -11.77 11.24
CA VAL A 111 -3.52 -10.59 12.05
C VAL A 111 -2.49 -10.96 13.12
N ARG A 112 -2.60 -12.12 13.77
CA ARG A 112 -1.57 -12.60 14.70
C ARG A 112 -0.23 -12.89 14.04
N ARG A 113 -0.19 -13.20 12.73
CA ARG A 113 1.05 -13.51 12.00
C ARG A 113 1.67 -12.28 11.35
N LEU A 114 0.87 -11.27 10.97
CA LEU A 114 1.37 -9.98 10.45
C LEU A 114 2.08 -9.14 11.54
N HIS A 115 1.84 -9.42 12.82
CA HIS A 115 2.61 -8.83 13.94
C HIS A 115 3.93 -9.56 14.23
N LEU A 116 4.18 -10.68 13.56
CA LEU A 116 5.48 -11.33 13.59
C LEU A 116 6.37 -10.70 12.52
N ASN A 117 7.62 -10.44 12.85
CA ASN A 117 8.61 -10.03 11.87
C ASN A 117 8.53 -10.99 10.67
N PRO A 118 8.48 -10.51 9.43
CA PRO A 118 8.49 -11.39 8.25
C PRO A 118 9.62 -12.41 8.27
N SER A 119 10.77 -12.09 8.88
CA SER A 119 11.90 -13.00 9.11
C SER A 119 11.62 -14.14 10.09
N ASP A 120 10.60 -14.03 10.94
CA ASP A 120 10.25 -15.04 11.95
C ASP A 120 9.17 -16.02 11.44
N LEU A 121 8.54 -15.71 10.30
CA LEU A 121 7.59 -16.59 9.64
C LEU A 121 8.33 -17.62 8.79
N LYS A 122 8.31 -18.87 9.18
CA LYS A 122 8.67 -19.94 8.26
C LYS A 122 7.64 -19.96 7.13
N ASP A 123 8.13 -20.05 5.89
CA ASP A 123 7.26 -20.12 4.69
C ASP A 123 6.17 -21.21 4.79
N GLU A 124 6.43 -22.25 5.57
CA GLU A 124 5.53 -23.38 5.83
C GLU A 124 4.26 -23.01 6.64
N ASP A 125 4.34 -21.93 7.44
CA ASP A 125 3.26 -21.51 8.33
C ASP A 125 2.36 -20.42 7.70
N LEU A 126 2.71 -19.90 6.52
CA LEU A 126 2.00 -18.82 5.88
C LEU A 126 0.79 -19.35 5.11
N VAL A 127 -0.41 -19.10 5.60
CA VAL A 127 -1.67 -19.38 4.89
C VAL A 127 -2.31 -18.04 4.51
N MET A 128 -2.47 -17.80 3.20
CA MET A 128 -3.00 -16.56 2.64
C MET A 128 -4.26 -16.84 1.80
N PRO A 129 -5.43 -17.02 2.41
CA PRO A 129 -6.65 -17.23 1.68
C PRO A 129 -7.12 -15.95 0.99
N ILE A 130 -7.44 -16.03 -0.29
CA ILE A 130 -8.01 -14.93 -1.08
C ILE A 130 -9.23 -15.39 -1.88
N MET A 131 -10.07 -14.42 -2.26
CA MET A 131 -11.15 -14.63 -3.22
C MET A 131 -10.64 -14.35 -4.63
N TYR A 132 -10.14 -15.38 -5.29
CA TYR A 132 -9.52 -15.28 -6.61
C TYR A 132 -10.57 -15.17 -7.72
N ALA A 133 -10.46 -14.16 -8.55
CA ALA A 133 -11.37 -13.93 -9.67
C ALA A 133 -11.07 -14.88 -10.85
N MET A 134 -12.07 -15.64 -11.27
CA MET A 134 -11.94 -16.67 -12.30
C MET A 134 -12.58 -16.30 -13.65
N GLY A 135 -13.63 -15.50 -13.64
CA GLY A 135 -14.37 -15.10 -14.82
C GLY A 135 -15.49 -14.11 -14.51
N VAL A 136 -16.13 -13.59 -15.55
CA VAL A 136 -17.22 -12.63 -15.44
C VAL A 136 -18.34 -12.99 -16.41
N GLU A 137 -19.57 -12.61 -16.07
CA GLU A 137 -20.75 -12.62 -16.93
C GLU A 137 -21.39 -11.23 -16.95
N LEU A 138 -21.85 -10.75 -18.09
CA LEU A 138 -22.52 -9.46 -18.23
C LEU A 138 -23.99 -9.60 -17.84
N GLN A 139 -24.46 -8.75 -16.92
CA GLN A 139 -25.84 -8.67 -16.45
C GLN A 139 -26.51 -7.40 -16.99
N GLY A 140 -27.32 -7.58 -18.06
CA GLY A 140 -27.87 -6.42 -18.78
C GLY A 140 -26.77 -5.55 -19.38
N ASP A 141 -27.04 -4.27 -19.54
CA ASP A 141 -26.11 -3.34 -20.19
C ASP A 141 -25.14 -2.65 -19.22
N HIS A 142 -25.21 -2.92 -17.92
CA HIS A 142 -24.61 -2.03 -16.91
C HIS A 142 -23.89 -2.70 -15.75
N ASP A 143 -23.93 -4.02 -15.56
CA ASP A 143 -23.32 -4.71 -14.44
C ASP A 143 -22.64 -6.03 -14.82
N LEU A 144 -21.74 -6.49 -13.94
CA LEU A 144 -21.02 -7.75 -14.11
C LEU A 144 -21.26 -8.66 -12.90
N ASP A 145 -21.53 -9.94 -13.18
CA ASP A 145 -21.38 -10.98 -12.19
C ASP A 145 -19.98 -11.58 -12.29
N MET A 146 -19.29 -11.71 -11.14
CA MET A 146 -17.95 -12.25 -11.11
C MET A 146 -17.95 -13.65 -10.49
N ALA A 147 -17.32 -14.59 -11.16
CA ALA A 147 -17.04 -15.90 -10.61
C ALA A 147 -15.79 -15.83 -9.73
N LEU A 148 -15.93 -16.18 -8.45
CA LEU A 148 -14.87 -16.13 -7.46
C LEU A 148 -14.59 -17.55 -6.93
N CYS A 149 -13.33 -17.81 -6.59
CA CYS A 149 -12.89 -19.02 -5.95
C CYS A 149 -12.02 -18.69 -4.73
N GLN A 150 -12.36 -19.23 -3.57
CA GLN A 150 -11.47 -19.12 -2.43
C GLN A 150 -10.32 -20.11 -2.57
N LEU A 151 -9.09 -19.60 -2.42
CA LEU A 151 -7.88 -20.40 -2.44
C LEU A 151 -6.84 -19.84 -1.49
N ASP A 152 -5.94 -20.69 -1.02
CA ASP A 152 -4.70 -20.29 -0.39
C ASP A 152 -3.68 -19.96 -1.48
N ILE A 153 -3.19 -18.70 -1.50
CA ILE A 153 -2.24 -18.24 -2.51
C ILE A 153 -0.77 -18.47 -2.10
N SER A 154 -0.51 -18.95 -0.87
CA SER A 154 0.84 -19.18 -0.37
C SER A 154 1.66 -20.15 -1.24
N PRO A 155 1.11 -21.23 -1.83
CA PRO A 155 1.85 -22.08 -2.76
C PRO A 155 2.35 -21.33 -4.00
N TYR A 156 1.60 -20.32 -4.46
CA TYR A 156 2.03 -19.48 -5.57
C TYR A 156 3.20 -18.58 -5.20
N HIS A 157 3.19 -18.01 -3.99
CA HIS A 157 4.32 -17.18 -3.52
C HIS A 157 5.59 -17.99 -3.29
N ARG A 158 5.46 -19.25 -2.85
CA ARG A 158 6.63 -20.15 -2.65
C ARG A 158 7.25 -20.65 -3.95
N ASN A 159 6.41 -21.01 -4.91
CA ASN A 159 6.85 -21.64 -6.16
C ASN A 159 6.10 -21.08 -7.37
N PRO A 160 6.30 -19.80 -7.73
CA PRO A 160 5.57 -19.17 -8.81
C PRO A 160 5.74 -19.87 -10.17
N GLU A 161 6.90 -20.50 -10.42
CA GLU A 161 7.22 -21.22 -11.65
C GLU A 161 6.34 -22.46 -11.86
N GLN A 162 5.75 -23.01 -10.80
CA GLN A 162 4.80 -24.13 -10.87
C GLN A 162 3.41 -23.66 -11.29
N PHE A 163 3.06 -22.42 -10.99
CA PHE A 163 1.78 -21.77 -11.32
C PHE A 163 1.94 -20.52 -12.18
N PRO A 164 2.67 -20.58 -13.32
CA PRO A 164 3.11 -19.40 -14.06
C PRO A 164 1.97 -18.57 -14.65
N MET A 165 0.76 -19.06 -14.64
CA MET A 165 -0.44 -18.38 -15.17
C MET A 165 -1.62 -18.52 -14.21
N SER A 166 -2.49 -17.53 -14.15
CA SER A 166 -3.73 -17.57 -13.36
C SER A 166 -4.57 -18.83 -13.59
N ARG A 167 -4.62 -19.33 -14.83
CA ARG A 167 -5.32 -20.59 -15.14
C ARG A 167 -4.71 -21.83 -14.48
N ASP A 168 -3.41 -21.82 -14.18
CA ASP A 168 -2.74 -22.94 -13.50
C ASP A 168 -3.18 -23.00 -12.03
N LEU A 169 -3.29 -21.83 -11.35
CA LEU A 169 -3.87 -21.71 -10.00
C LEU A 169 -5.33 -22.16 -9.98
N VAL A 170 -6.16 -21.63 -10.88
CA VAL A 170 -7.58 -22.02 -11.00
C VAL A 170 -7.69 -23.52 -11.26
N GLY A 171 -6.89 -24.07 -12.16
CA GLY A 171 -6.87 -25.50 -12.46
C GLY A 171 -6.47 -26.37 -11.28
N ALA A 172 -5.51 -25.92 -10.46
CA ALA A 172 -5.01 -26.66 -9.31
C ALA A 172 -6.01 -26.63 -8.12
N PHE A 173 -6.51 -25.44 -7.78
CA PHE A 173 -7.21 -25.22 -6.51
C PHE A 173 -8.73 -25.04 -6.67
N CYS A 174 -9.20 -24.45 -7.79
CA CYS A 174 -10.62 -24.18 -7.99
C CYS A 174 -11.36 -25.30 -8.74
N SER A 175 -10.77 -25.86 -9.81
CA SER A 175 -11.44 -26.84 -10.68
C SER A 175 -11.50 -28.24 -10.08
N LYS A 176 -10.41 -28.69 -9.43
CA LYS A 176 -10.32 -30.05 -8.87
C LYS A 176 -11.14 -30.24 -7.61
N ASN A 177 -11.27 -29.20 -6.80
CA ASN A 177 -11.97 -29.26 -5.53
C ASN A 177 -13.47 -29.03 -5.68
N ARG A 178 -13.98 -28.86 -6.93
CA ARG A 178 -15.39 -28.61 -7.24
C ARG A 178 -16.02 -27.56 -6.30
N LEU A 179 -15.24 -26.54 -5.95
CA LEU A 179 -15.74 -25.43 -5.14
C LEU A 179 -16.91 -24.79 -5.88
N LYS A 180 -18.01 -24.62 -5.16
CA LYS A 180 -19.20 -23.95 -5.67
C LYS A 180 -18.78 -22.55 -6.08
N HIS A 181 -18.92 -22.24 -7.36
CA HIS A 181 -18.70 -20.90 -7.86
C HIS A 181 -19.78 -19.98 -7.33
N LYS A 182 -19.39 -18.90 -6.70
CA LYS A 182 -20.30 -17.83 -6.33
C LYS A 182 -20.30 -16.83 -7.48
N LEU A 183 -21.47 -16.57 -8.05
CA LEU A 183 -21.71 -15.41 -8.88
C LEU A 183 -22.19 -14.32 -7.93
N ALA A 184 -21.42 -13.28 -7.81
CA ALA A 184 -21.79 -12.08 -7.09
C ALA A 184 -21.71 -10.92 -8.07
N SER A 185 -22.69 -10.01 -8.02
CA SER A 185 -22.55 -8.74 -8.72
C SER A 185 -21.30 -8.03 -8.22
N VAL A 186 -20.54 -7.45 -9.13
CA VAL A 186 -19.32 -6.71 -8.76
C VAL A 186 -19.65 -5.54 -7.82
N HIS A 187 -20.86 -4.97 -7.89
CA HIS A 187 -21.35 -3.97 -6.94
C HIS A 187 -21.64 -4.55 -5.55
N ALA A 188 -21.99 -5.84 -5.48
CA ALA A 188 -22.27 -6.54 -4.23
C ALA A 188 -21.07 -7.27 -3.64
N VAL A 189 -19.89 -7.19 -4.28
CA VAL A 189 -18.63 -7.65 -3.68
C VAL A 189 -18.31 -6.69 -2.54
N ASP A 190 -18.73 -7.09 -1.36
CA ASP A 190 -18.74 -6.34 -0.12
C ASP A 190 -17.36 -5.72 0.19
N GLU A 191 -17.34 -4.50 0.71
CA GLU A 191 -16.16 -3.86 1.30
C GLU A 191 -15.49 -4.73 2.36
N ARG A 192 -16.24 -5.66 2.98
CA ARG A 192 -15.76 -6.64 3.96
C ARG A 192 -14.86 -7.74 3.38
N ALA A 193 -14.81 -7.92 2.06
CA ALA A 193 -13.98 -8.95 1.41
C ALA A 193 -12.49 -8.56 1.30
N GLY A 194 -12.04 -7.55 2.04
CA GLY A 194 -10.66 -7.09 2.08
C GLY A 194 -10.49 -5.66 1.59
N LYS A 195 -9.32 -5.08 1.90
CA LYS A 195 -8.90 -3.79 1.39
C LYS A 195 -8.87 -3.83 -0.14
N GLN A 196 -9.50 -2.88 -0.79
CA GLN A 196 -9.48 -2.74 -2.24
C GLN A 196 -8.18 -2.07 -2.67
N LEU A 197 -7.24 -2.87 -3.20
CA LEU A 197 -5.99 -2.38 -3.73
C LEU A 197 -6.20 -1.75 -5.11
N GLN A 198 -5.66 -0.56 -5.32
CA GLN A 198 -5.47 -0.02 -6.66
C GLN A 198 -4.35 -0.80 -7.35
N PRO A 199 -4.40 -0.98 -8.69
CA PRO A 199 -3.28 -1.59 -9.39
C PRO A 199 -2.00 -0.78 -9.18
N THR A 200 -0.96 -1.45 -8.69
CA THR A 200 0.38 -0.88 -8.48
C THR A 200 1.13 -0.81 -9.81
N GLY A 201 0.91 -1.77 -10.70
CA GLY A 201 1.56 -1.79 -11.99
C GLY A 201 0.94 -2.80 -12.95
N PHE A 202 0.97 -2.46 -14.23
CA PHE A 202 0.54 -3.32 -15.32
C PHE A 202 1.73 -3.80 -16.15
N ILE A 203 1.67 -5.03 -16.65
CA ILE A 203 2.71 -5.63 -17.48
C ILE A 203 2.07 -6.11 -18.79
N PHE A 204 2.43 -5.47 -19.88
CA PHE A 204 2.08 -5.84 -21.25
C PHE A 204 3.31 -6.43 -21.96
N HIS A 205 3.11 -7.15 -23.05
CA HIS A 205 4.21 -7.82 -23.73
C HIS A 205 3.85 -8.34 -25.13
N GLU A 206 4.86 -8.51 -25.96
CA GLU A 206 4.71 -9.07 -27.33
C GLU A 206 4.32 -10.55 -27.36
N SER A 207 4.61 -11.33 -26.40
CA SER A 207 4.62 -12.78 -26.35
C SER A 207 6.04 -13.37 -26.41
N ARG A 208 6.35 -14.37 -25.58
CA ARG A 208 7.64 -15.08 -25.55
C ARG A 208 8.87 -14.22 -25.21
N VAL A 209 8.69 -13.16 -24.47
CA VAL A 209 9.68 -12.12 -24.12
C VAL A 209 10.06 -12.13 -22.63
N GLY A 210 9.88 -13.22 -21.91
CA GLY A 210 10.24 -13.28 -20.48
C GLY A 210 9.21 -12.69 -19.52
N SER A 211 8.10 -12.14 -19.96
CA SER A 211 7.08 -11.50 -19.10
C SER A 211 6.53 -12.42 -17.98
N THR A 212 6.55 -13.73 -18.17
CA THR A 212 6.19 -14.70 -17.13
C THR A 212 7.23 -14.74 -16.01
N LEU A 213 8.50 -14.54 -16.33
CA LEU A 213 9.57 -14.41 -15.33
C LEU A 213 9.32 -13.18 -14.45
N VAL A 214 8.97 -12.04 -15.04
CA VAL A 214 8.63 -10.82 -14.28
C VAL A 214 7.46 -11.08 -13.32
N ALA A 215 6.38 -11.72 -13.81
CA ALA A 215 5.24 -12.05 -12.96
C ALA A 215 5.63 -13.01 -11.81
N ASN A 216 6.50 -13.99 -12.07
CA ASN A 216 6.98 -14.91 -11.05
C ASN A 216 7.88 -14.21 -10.03
N MET A 217 8.79 -13.34 -10.47
CA MET A 217 9.63 -12.53 -9.58
C MET A 217 8.76 -11.68 -8.65
N LEU A 218 7.75 -10.99 -9.17
CA LEU A 218 6.80 -10.22 -8.36
C LEU A 218 6.00 -11.11 -7.40
N ALA A 219 5.57 -12.29 -7.84
CA ALA A 219 4.77 -13.22 -7.04
C ALA A 219 5.59 -13.92 -5.94
N SER A 220 6.92 -14.00 -6.05
CA SER A 220 7.79 -14.55 -5.00
C SER A 220 7.82 -13.69 -3.73
N VAL A 221 7.33 -12.44 -3.81
CA VAL A 221 7.20 -11.52 -2.68
C VAL A 221 5.78 -11.64 -2.09
N PRO A 222 5.63 -12.12 -0.84
CA PRO A 222 4.31 -12.41 -0.25
C PRO A 222 3.38 -11.22 -0.12
N THR A 223 3.91 -10.00 -0.11
CA THR A 223 3.10 -8.77 -0.03
C THR A 223 2.53 -8.32 -1.38
N ASN A 224 2.85 -9.01 -2.47
CA ASN A 224 2.39 -8.70 -3.82
C ASN A 224 1.26 -9.63 -4.26
N LEU A 225 0.07 -9.10 -4.52
CA LEU A 225 -0.98 -9.81 -5.22
C LEU A 225 -0.71 -9.77 -6.73
N VAL A 226 -0.44 -10.91 -7.34
CA VAL A 226 -0.06 -10.98 -8.76
C VAL A 226 -1.04 -11.86 -9.54
N TYR A 227 -1.61 -11.30 -10.60
CA TYR A 227 -2.39 -12.04 -11.59
C TYR A 227 -1.60 -12.16 -12.90
N SER A 228 -1.27 -13.38 -13.29
CA SER A 228 -0.55 -13.66 -14.54
C SER A 228 -1.50 -14.17 -15.63
N GLU A 229 -1.77 -13.37 -16.63
CA GLU A 229 -2.73 -13.61 -17.72
C GLU A 229 -4.16 -13.99 -17.23
N PRO A 230 -4.77 -13.19 -16.33
CA PRO A 230 -6.13 -13.47 -15.89
C PRO A 230 -7.12 -13.36 -17.07
N SER A 231 -8.17 -14.18 -17.05
CA SER A 231 -9.20 -14.14 -18.08
C SER A 231 -10.18 -12.96 -17.94
N VAL A 232 -10.30 -12.40 -16.72
CA VAL A 232 -11.34 -11.43 -16.37
C VAL A 232 -11.31 -10.17 -17.25
N PRO A 233 -10.19 -9.43 -17.39
CA PRO A 233 -10.19 -8.23 -18.23
C PRO A 233 -10.51 -8.51 -19.71
N ALA A 234 -9.92 -9.57 -20.26
CA ALA A 234 -10.18 -9.98 -21.65
C ALA A 234 -11.66 -10.38 -21.87
N HIS A 235 -12.28 -11.04 -20.88
CA HIS A 235 -13.70 -11.40 -20.95
C HIS A 235 -14.61 -10.17 -20.89
N VAL A 236 -14.33 -9.19 -20.03
CA VAL A 236 -15.09 -7.93 -20.00
C VAL A 236 -15.09 -7.26 -21.37
N ILE A 237 -13.90 -7.10 -21.98
CA ILE A 237 -13.76 -6.50 -23.32
C ILE A 237 -14.55 -7.30 -24.37
N HIS A 238 -14.41 -8.63 -24.36
CA HIS A 238 -15.09 -9.48 -25.32
C HIS A 238 -16.63 -9.43 -25.16
N LEU A 239 -17.12 -9.48 -23.92
CA LEU A 239 -18.55 -9.40 -23.62
C LEU A 239 -19.13 -8.07 -24.07
N CYS A 240 -18.45 -6.96 -23.78
CA CYS A 240 -18.86 -5.63 -24.18
C CYS A 240 -18.83 -5.45 -25.72
N LYS A 241 -17.79 -5.91 -26.40
CA LYS A 241 -17.74 -5.93 -27.87
C LYS A 241 -18.91 -6.71 -28.47
N SER A 242 -19.26 -7.85 -27.86
CA SER A 242 -20.35 -8.71 -28.34
C SER A 242 -21.73 -8.13 -28.04
N ALA A 243 -21.89 -7.41 -26.95
CA ALA A 243 -23.13 -6.76 -26.53
C ALA A 243 -23.33 -5.36 -27.13
N GLY A 244 -22.31 -4.80 -27.81
CA GLY A 244 -22.34 -3.44 -28.34
C GLY A 244 -22.30 -2.34 -27.28
N CYS A 245 -21.59 -2.55 -26.18
CA CYS A 245 -21.38 -1.53 -25.15
C CYS A 245 -20.67 -0.30 -25.73
N SER A 246 -20.97 0.88 -25.18
CA SER A 246 -20.15 2.07 -25.44
C SER A 246 -18.74 1.92 -24.84
N GLU A 247 -17.78 2.70 -25.34
CA GLU A 247 -16.43 2.75 -24.78
C GLU A 247 -16.47 3.10 -23.28
N GLU A 248 -17.24 4.13 -22.90
CA GLU A 248 -17.40 4.56 -21.52
C GLU A 248 -17.91 3.42 -20.61
N THR A 249 -18.92 2.68 -21.07
CA THR A 249 -19.43 1.51 -20.34
C THR A 249 -18.35 0.43 -20.20
N THR A 250 -17.60 0.15 -21.26
CA THR A 250 -16.53 -0.85 -21.24
C THR A 250 -15.43 -0.46 -20.26
N VAL A 251 -14.98 0.79 -20.29
CA VAL A 251 -13.97 1.36 -19.35
C VAL A 251 -14.45 1.27 -17.90
N ARG A 252 -15.70 1.65 -17.64
CA ARG A 252 -16.30 1.55 -16.31
C ARG A 252 -16.35 0.11 -15.80
N LEU A 253 -16.79 -0.83 -16.62
CA LEU A 253 -16.88 -2.24 -16.25
C LEU A 253 -15.49 -2.88 -16.05
N LEU A 254 -14.49 -2.51 -16.87
CA LEU A 254 -13.10 -2.90 -16.67
C LEU A 254 -12.57 -2.42 -15.33
N ARG A 255 -12.81 -1.13 -15.02
CA ARG A 255 -12.38 -0.55 -13.73
C ARG A 255 -12.98 -1.32 -12.56
N MET A 256 -14.29 -1.56 -12.59
CA MET A 256 -14.98 -2.30 -11.52
C MET A 256 -14.42 -3.72 -11.37
N ALA A 257 -14.23 -4.44 -12.47
CA ALA A 257 -13.74 -5.81 -12.46
C ALA A 257 -12.31 -5.91 -11.92
N ILE A 258 -11.41 -5.01 -12.35
CA ILE A 258 -10.01 -4.99 -11.91
C ILE A 258 -9.92 -4.60 -10.43
N LEU A 259 -10.70 -3.62 -9.97
CA LEU A 259 -10.74 -3.27 -8.54
C LEU A 259 -11.25 -4.43 -7.67
N ALA A 260 -12.24 -5.18 -8.15
CA ALA A 260 -12.72 -6.37 -7.45
C ALA A 260 -11.65 -7.49 -7.38
N MET A 261 -10.81 -7.63 -8.42
CA MET A 261 -9.66 -8.54 -8.39
C MET A 261 -8.61 -8.12 -7.35
N GLY A 262 -8.45 -6.84 -7.08
CA GLY A 262 -7.48 -6.28 -6.15
C GLY A 262 -7.87 -6.38 -4.67
N ARG A 263 -8.94 -7.09 -4.30
CA ARG A 263 -9.35 -7.21 -2.89
C ARG A 263 -8.52 -8.24 -2.15
N SER A 264 -7.86 -7.79 -1.09
CA SER A 264 -7.04 -8.64 -0.23
C SER A 264 -6.80 -8.00 1.14
N HIS A 265 -6.72 -8.84 2.19
CA HIS A 265 -6.28 -8.43 3.54
C HIS A 265 -4.76 -8.61 3.74
N HIS A 266 -4.08 -9.33 2.83
CA HIS A 266 -2.72 -9.84 3.04
C HIS A 266 -1.67 -9.14 2.18
N HIS A 267 -2.11 -8.35 1.18
CA HIS A 267 -1.21 -7.80 0.18
C HIS A 267 -1.19 -6.27 0.26
N ASP A 268 -0.05 -5.72 -0.14
CA ASP A 268 0.20 -4.29 -0.18
C ASP A 268 0.20 -3.74 -1.60
N HIS A 269 0.57 -4.60 -2.56
CA HIS A 269 0.72 -4.24 -3.95
C HIS A 269 -0.09 -5.18 -4.84
N PHE A 270 -0.62 -4.64 -5.92
CA PHE A 270 -1.45 -5.38 -6.86
C PHE A 270 -0.93 -5.22 -8.29
N PHE A 271 -0.52 -6.33 -8.90
CA PHE A 271 0.03 -6.37 -10.24
C PHE A 271 -0.79 -7.25 -11.16
N ILE A 272 -0.94 -6.82 -12.41
CA ILE A 272 -1.55 -7.63 -13.47
C ILE A 272 -0.61 -7.72 -14.65
N LYS A 273 -0.19 -8.94 -14.98
CA LYS A 273 0.47 -9.25 -16.24
C LYS A 273 -0.59 -9.75 -17.23
N PHE A 274 -0.89 -8.93 -18.24
CA PHE A 274 -1.90 -9.25 -19.24
C PHE A 274 -1.42 -10.28 -20.25
N SER A 275 -2.35 -10.90 -20.97
CA SER A 275 -1.99 -11.73 -22.13
C SER A 275 -1.58 -10.85 -23.31
N SER A 276 -0.72 -11.34 -24.21
CA SER A 276 -0.32 -10.59 -25.39
C SER A 276 -1.51 -10.23 -26.29
N SER A 277 -2.58 -11.05 -26.30
CA SER A 277 -3.79 -10.73 -27.05
C SER A 277 -4.57 -9.52 -26.52
N THR A 278 -4.35 -9.13 -25.26
CA THR A 278 -5.02 -7.98 -24.65
C THR A 278 -4.33 -6.66 -24.99
N VAL A 279 -3.11 -6.71 -25.53
CA VAL A 279 -2.33 -5.51 -25.90
C VAL A 279 -3.05 -4.64 -26.93
N VAL A 280 -3.80 -5.25 -27.86
CA VAL A 280 -4.57 -4.52 -28.88
C VAL A 280 -5.74 -3.69 -28.29
N ASP A 281 -6.13 -3.94 -27.07
CA ASP A 281 -7.20 -3.26 -26.35
C ASP A 281 -6.66 -2.57 -25.08
N MET A 282 -5.33 -2.37 -24.98
CA MET A 282 -4.71 -1.80 -23.80
C MET A 282 -5.16 -0.36 -23.51
N ASP A 283 -5.55 0.38 -24.54
CA ASP A 283 -6.10 1.73 -24.41
C ASP A 283 -7.33 1.78 -23.47
N LEU A 284 -8.22 0.78 -23.56
CA LEU A 284 -9.39 0.69 -22.68
C LEU A 284 -8.99 0.45 -21.22
N ILE A 285 -7.94 -0.36 -21.00
CA ILE A 285 -7.41 -0.65 -19.66
C ILE A 285 -6.75 0.61 -19.09
N LEU A 286 -5.94 1.30 -19.88
CA LEU A 286 -5.24 2.52 -19.47
C LEU A 286 -6.22 3.68 -19.25
N LYS A 287 -7.29 3.80 -20.02
CA LYS A 287 -8.39 4.74 -19.76
C LYS A 287 -9.11 4.43 -18.43
N ALA A 288 -9.24 3.15 -18.06
CA ALA A 288 -9.81 2.77 -16.76
C ALA A 288 -8.88 3.11 -15.57
N PHE A 289 -7.56 3.13 -15.80
CA PHE A 289 -6.54 3.38 -14.78
C PHE A 289 -5.42 4.29 -15.31
N PRO A 290 -5.70 5.59 -15.56
CA PRO A 290 -4.75 6.49 -16.23
C PRO A 290 -3.49 6.77 -15.39
N GLU A 291 -3.59 6.66 -14.06
CA GLU A 291 -2.47 6.92 -13.15
C GLU A 291 -1.61 5.68 -12.85
N THR A 292 -2.04 4.49 -13.28
CA THR A 292 -1.28 3.27 -13.01
C THR A 292 -0.09 3.16 -13.95
N PRO A 293 1.15 3.08 -13.43
CA PRO A 293 2.32 2.85 -14.26
C PRO A 293 2.26 1.47 -14.93
N TRP A 294 2.80 1.39 -16.14
CA TRP A 294 2.78 0.16 -16.90
C TRP A 294 4.07 -0.07 -17.67
N ALA A 295 4.44 -1.33 -17.83
CA ALA A 295 5.60 -1.75 -18.57
C ALA A 295 5.21 -2.54 -19.81
N TYR A 296 5.97 -2.37 -20.89
CA TYR A 296 5.90 -3.19 -22.10
C TYR A 296 7.21 -3.94 -22.30
N ILE A 297 7.16 -5.27 -22.21
CA ILE A 297 8.34 -6.11 -22.34
C ILE A 297 8.47 -6.55 -23.81
N TYR A 298 9.62 -6.28 -24.39
CA TYR A 298 9.96 -6.61 -25.78
C TYR A 298 11.29 -7.38 -25.87
N ARG A 299 11.56 -8.00 -27.00
CA ARG A 299 12.76 -8.80 -27.25
C ARG A 299 13.22 -8.65 -28.69
N ASP A 300 14.45 -9.11 -28.99
CA ASP A 300 14.95 -9.19 -30.37
C ASP A 300 13.92 -9.81 -31.33
N PRO A 301 13.62 -9.15 -32.47
CA PRO A 301 12.57 -9.56 -33.38
C PRO A 301 12.75 -10.98 -33.95
N VAL A 302 13.99 -11.36 -34.25
CA VAL A 302 14.28 -12.69 -34.80
C VAL A 302 14.04 -13.77 -33.75
N GLU A 303 14.49 -13.54 -32.51
CA GLU A 303 14.34 -14.47 -31.41
C GLU A 303 12.87 -14.73 -31.04
N ILE A 304 12.01 -13.69 -31.12
CA ILE A 304 10.57 -13.84 -30.87
C ILE A 304 9.93 -14.70 -31.96
N ILE A 305 10.23 -14.45 -33.23
CA ILE A 305 9.71 -15.24 -34.34
C ILE A 305 10.11 -16.69 -34.16
N VAL A 306 11.40 -16.98 -33.96
CA VAL A 306 11.91 -18.33 -33.70
C VAL A 306 11.20 -19.00 -32.53
N SER A 307 11.01 -18.27 -31.41
CA SER A 307 10.33 -18.81 -30.22
C SER A 307 8.86 -19.14 -30.46
N ASN A 308 8.18 -18.42 -31.34
CA ASN A 308 6.81 -18.72 -31.72
C ASN A 308 6.73 -19.97 -32.62
N PHE A 309 7.69 -20.16 -33.50
CA PHE A 309 7.74 -21.30 -34.42
C PHE A 309 8.14 -22.64 -33.75
N GLN A 310 8.85 -22.61 -32.60
CA GLN A 310 9.17 -23.82 -31.84
C GLN A 310 7.93 -24.65 -31.44
N ARG A 311 6.74 -24.06 -31.42
CA ARG A 311 5.44 -24.71 -31.17
C ARG A 311 4.70 -25.12 -32.45
N GLY A 312 5.34 -25.08 -33.62
CA GLY A 312 4.73 -25.36 -34.91
C GLY A 312 3.57 -24.41 -35.20
N ARG A 313 2.58 -24.87 -35.96
CA ARG A 313 1.38 -24.07 -36.36
C ARG A 313 0.51 -23.60 -35.18
N GLY A 314 0.85 -23.95 -33.96
CA GLY A 314 0.15 -23.54 -32.75
C GLY A 314 0.75 -22.29 -32.05
N GLY A 315 1.76 -21.64 -32.63
CA GLY A 315 2.37 -20.43 -32.10
C GLY A 315 1.38 -19.27 -31.98
N PRO A 316 1.46 -18.45 -30.91
CA PRO A 316 0.50 -17.36 -30.68
C PRO A 316 0.36 -16.40 -31.85
N CYS A 317 1.45 -16.03 -32.52
CA CYS A 317 1.44 -15.11 -33.65
C CYS A 317 0.82 -15.66 -34.91
N ILE A 318 0.76 -17.00 -35.10
CA ILE A 318 0.24 -17.64 -36.31
C ILE A 318 -1.24 -18.05 -36.18
N ARG A 319 -1.67 -18.28 -34.95
CA ARG A 319 -3.01 -18.87 -34.65
C ARG A 319 -4.15 -18.12 -35.27
N ALA A 320 -4.08 -16.79 -35.31
CA ALA A 320 -5.14 -15.94 -35.87
C ALA A 320 -5.08 -15.75 -37.39
N LYS A 321 -4.15 -16.37 -38.13
CA LYS A 321 -3.89 -16.11 -39.56
C LYS A 321 -5.11 -16.27 -40.45
N LYS A 322 -5.98 -17.23 -40.16
CA LYS A 322 -7.23 -17.42 -40.94
C LYS A 322 -8.27 -16.32 -40.75
N ASN A 323 -8.17 -15.64 -39.59
CA ASN A 323 -9.05 -14.57 -39.15
C ASN A 323 -8.23 -13.33 -38.79
N ALA A 324 -7.31 -12.92 -39.67
CA ALA A 324 -6.39 -11.81 -39.44
C ALA A 324 -7.15 -10.55 -38.99
N PRO A 325 -6.75 -9.93 -37.87
CA PRO A 325 -7.29 -8.63 -37.47
C PRO A 325 -7.07 -7.57 -38.55
N LYS A 326 -7.89 -6.53 -38.53
CA LYS A 326 -7.80 -5.45 -39.55
C LYS A 326 -6.40 -4.79 -39.50
N ALA A 327 -5.87 -4.50 -38.30
CA ALA A 327 -4.55 -3.93 -38.14
C ALA A 327 -3.44 -4.78 -38.80
N VAL A 328 -3.51 -6.11 -38.72
CA VAL A 328 -2.55 -7.00 -39.38
C VAL A 328 -2.73 -6.95 -40.91
N GLN A 329 -3.99 -6.84 -41.40
CA GLN A 329 -4.26 -6.69 -42.83
C GLN A 329 -3.65 -5.37 -43.34
N ASP A 330 -3.76 -4.29 -42.62
CA ASP A 330 -3.23 -2.98 -42.96
C ASP A 330 -1.69 -2.97 -42.98
N ILE A 331 -1.03 -3.60 -41.99
CA ILE A 331 0.42 -3.78 -41.96
C ILE A 331 0.92 -4.60 -43.17
N LEU A 332 0.15 -5.61 -43.55
CA LEU A 332 0.47 -6.45 -44.69
C LEU A 332 0.02 -5.85 -46.06
N GLU A 333 -0.61 -4.68 -46.04
CA GLU A 333 -1.16 -3.99 -47.20
C GLU A 333 -2.07 -4.90 -48.04
N THR A 334 -2.94 -5.71 -47.40
CA THR A 334 -3.76 -6.72 -48.05
C THR A 334 -5.09 -6.93 -47.35
N ASP A 335 -6.00 -7.62 -48.02
CA ASP A 335 -7.26 -8.05 -47.42
C ASP A 335 -7.08 -9.33 -46.58
N ARG A 336 -8.15 -9.77 -45.91
CA ARG A 336 -8.15 -10.98 -45.10
C ARG A 336 -7.71 -12.24 -45.86
N ARG A 337 -8.07 -12.34 -47.16
CA ARG A 337 -7.68 -13.48 -48.01
C ARG A 337 -6.20 -13.41 -48.35
N GLY A 338 -5.68 -12.24 -48.67
CA GLY A 338 -4.27 -12.00 -48.89
C GLY A 338 -3.44 -12.33 -47.61
N ALA A 339 -3.84 -11.82 -46.46
CA ALA A 339 -3.20 -12.09 -45.19
C ALA A 339 -3.14 -13.60 -44.84
N SER A 340 -4.14 -14.38 -45.26
CA SER A 340 -4.11 -15.84 -45.07
C SER A 340 -3.14 -16.57 -46.01
N ARG A 341 -2.63 -15.90 -47.05
CA ARG A 341 -1.74 -16.48 -48.08
C ARG A 341 -0.27 -16.09 -47.92
N VAL A 342 0.09 -15.02 -47.19
CA VAL A 342 1.49 -14.67 -46.94
C VAL A 342 2.17 -15.82 -46.21
N SER A 343 3.50 -15.79 -46.12
CA SER A 343 4.25 -16.81 -45.35
C SER A 343 3.86 -16.74 -43.85
N ASP A 344 4.12 -17.80 -43.10
CA ASP A 344 3.84 -17.80 -41.68
C ASP A 344 4.78 -16.84 -40.96
N GLU A 345 6.02 -16.66 -41.44
CA GLU A 345 7.02 -15.73 -40.97
C GLU A 345 6.56 -14.28 -41.13
N GLU A 346 6.11 -13.89 -42.32
CA GLU A 346 5.60 -12.55 -42.58
C GLU A 346 4.34 -12.24 -41.76
N TYR A 347 3.43 -13.21 -41.66
CA TYR A 347 2.25 -13.04 -40.81
C TYR A 347 2.57 -12.86 -39.34
N CYS A 348 3.52 -13.67 -38.81
CA CYS A 348 3.98 -13.58 -37.45
C CYS A 348 4.63 -12.22 -37.17
N ALA A 349 5.52 -11.77 -38.07
CA ALA A 349 6.17 -10.46 -37.93
C ALA A 349 5.13 -9.33 -37.94
N ALA A 350 4.18 -9.31 -38.87
CA ALA A 350 3.10 -8.32 -38.91
C ALA A 350 2.17 -8.36 -37.69
N HIS A 351 1.91 -9.55 -37.15
CA HIS A 351 1.17 -9.69 -35.88
C HIS A 351 1.92 -9.09 -34.69
N LEU A 352 3.23 -9.32 -34.59
CA LEU A 352 4.06 -8.75 -33.54
C LEU A 352 4.19 -7.23 -33.69
N THR A 353 4.34 -6.73 -34.93
CA THR A 353 4.31 -5.30 -35.24
C THR A 353 3.04 -4.62 -34.73
N MET A 354 1.87 -5.24 -34.94
CA MET A 354 0.59 -4.73 -34.40
C MET A 354 0.65 -4.56 -32.87
N LEU A 355 1.25 -5.51 -32.15
CA LEU A 355 1.38 -5.41 -30.69
C LEU A 355 2.34 -4.29 -30.28
N CYS A 356 3.49 -4.16 -30.96
CA CYS A 356 4.45 -3.08 -30.72
C CYS A 356 3.83 -1.70 -30.98
N GLN A 357 3.12 -1.55 -32.10
CA GLN A 357 2.46 -0.30 -32.47
C GLN A 357 1.40 0.12 -31.44
N ALA A 358 0.57 -0.81 -30.98
CA ALA A 358 -0.43 -0.54 -29.95
C ALA A 358 0.22 -0.03 -28.65
N ALA A 359 1.36 -0.59 -28.24
CA ALA A 359 2.11 -0.13 -27.08
C ALA A 359 2.76 1.25 -27.29
N LEU A 360 3.40 1.46 -28.45
CA LEU A 360 4.05 2.73 -28.80
C LEU A 360 3.02 3.88 -28.88
N GLU A 361 1.85 3.64 -29.47
CA GLU A 361 0.76 4.62 -29.50
C GLU A 361 0.38 5.11 -28.09
N GLN A 362 0.36 4.21 -27.12
CA GLN A 362 0.06 4.59 -25.74
C GLN A 362 1.27 5.23 -25.01
N MET A 363 2.50 4.82 -25.34
CA MET A 363 3.71 5.42 -24.74
C MET A 363 3.93 6.86 -25.20
N GLU A 364 3.59 7.17 -26.43
CA GLU A 364 3.80 8.49 -27.05
C GLU A 364 2.71 9.52 -26.67
N LEU A 365 1.67 9.10 -25.96
CA LEU A 365 0.67 10.04 -25.47
C LEU A 365 1.27 10.96 -24.39
N PRO A 366 0.92 12.25 -24.40
CA PRO A 366 1.35 13.19 -23.34
C PRO A 366 0.91 12.69 -21.95
N GLY A 367 1.85 12.63 -21.01
CA GLY A 367 1.58 12.16 -19.65
C GLY A 367 1.48 10.65 -19.50
N SER A 368 1.86 9.89 -20.54
CA SER A 368 1.90 8.42 -20.45
C SER A 368 2.73 7.94 -19.25
N LYS A 369 2.24 6.91 -18.59
CA LYS A 369 2.93 6.19 -17.51
C LYS A 369 3.57 4.89 -18.02
N GLY A 370 3.89 4.81 -19.29
CA GLY A 370 4.49 3.63 -19.93
C GLY A 370 6.01 3.62 -19.89
N HIS A 371 6.60 2.44 -19.71
CA HIS A 371 8.04 2.22 -19.83
C HIS A 371 8.33 0.92 -20.61
N ALA A 372 9.21 0.99 -21.61
CA ALA A 372 9.63 -0.18 -22.37
C ALA A 372 10.79 -0.88 -21.68
N VAL A 373 10.76 -2.22 -21.59
CA VAL A 373 11.79 -3.04 -20.94
C VAL A 373 12.30 -4.09 -21.91
N ALA A 374 13.61 -4.06 -22.17
CA ALA A 374 14.26 -5.01 -23.07
C ALA A 374 14.49 -6.35 -22.37
N TYR A 375 14.35 -7.46 -23.12
CA TYR A 375 14.62 -8.81 -22.58
C TYR A 375 16.07 -8.99 -22.12
N GLU A 376 17.00 -8.39 -22.81
CA GLU A 376 18.45 -8.51 -22.57
C GLU A 376 18.85 -8.00 -21.18
N THR A 377 18.19 -6.98 -20.68
CA THR A 377 18.43 -6.36 -19.36
C THR A 377 17.31 -6.67 -18.35
N LEU A 378 16.36 -7.56 -18.70
CA LEU A 378 15.09 -7.73 -18.01
C LEU A 378 15.23 -7.92 -16.50
N VAL A 379 16.10 -8.82 -16.04
CA VAL A 379 16.25 -9.13 -14.61
C VAL A 379 16.82 -7.93 -13.86
N GLU A 380 17.86 -7.32 -14.41
CA GLU A 380 18.46 -6.13 -13.81
C GLU A 380 17.49 -4.96 -13.78
N ASP A 381 16.78 -4.71 -14.89
CA ASP A 381 15.81 -3.63 -14.98
C ASP A 381 14.62 -3.86 -14.03
N VAL A 382 14.14 -5.09 -13.86
CA VAL A 382 13.05 -5.39 -12.91
C VAL A 382 13.48 -5.06 -11.48
N LEU A 383 14.68 -5.47 -11.07
CA LEU A 383 15.17 -5.29 -9.70
C LEU A 383 15.59 -3.87 -9.38
N ARG A 384 16.18 -3.15 -10.35
CA ARG A 384 16.82 -1.85 -10.10
C ARG A 384 16.05 -0.64 -10.60
N VAL A 385 15.18 -0.81 -11.58
CA VAL A 385 14.49 0.31 -12.24
C VAL A 385 12.97 0.15 -12.22
N LEU A 386 12.45 -0.99 -12.70
CA LEU A 386 11.03 -1.17 -12.92
C LEU A 386 10.25 -1.22 -11.60
N VAL A 387 10.63 -2.11 -10.68
CA VAL A 387 9.89 -2.28 -9.43
C VAL A 387 10.12 -1.08 -8.51
N PRO A 388 11.36 -0.69 -8.17
CA PRO A 388 11.56 0.41 -7.25
C PRO A 388 11.28 1.79 -7.88
N GLY A 389 11.75 2.07 -9.09
CA GLY A 389 11.64 3.38 -9.72
C GLY A 389 10.29 3.61 -10.40
N HIS A 390 9.89 2.70 -11.29
CA HIS A 390 8.72 2.89 -12.13
C HIS A 390 7.40 2.54 -11.43
N PHE A 391 7.33 1.39 -10.76
CA PHE A 391 6.15 0.99 -9.97
C PHE A 391 6.14 1.60 -8.56
N GLY A 392 7.23 2.23 -8.12
CA GLY A 392 7.33 2.91 -6.85
C GLY A 392 7.20 1.99 -5.63
N VAL A 393 7.69 0.74 -5.73
CA VAL A 393 7.60 -0.26 -4.66
C VAL A 393 8.93 -0.38 -3.94
N SER A 394 8.95 -0.09 -2.65
CA SER A 394 10.10 -0.33 -1.79
C SER A 394 10.28 -1.83 -1.55
N MET A 395 11.48 -2.33 -1.76
CA MET A 395 11.84 -3.74 -1.51
C MET A 395 12.95 -3.81 -0.47
N ASN A 396 12.75 -4.64 0.55
CA ASN A 396 13.81 -4.96 1.50
C ASN A 396 14.80 -5.99 0.92
N SER A 397 15.87 -6.30 1.67
CA SER A 397 16.91 -7.24 1.23
C SER A 397 16.37 -8.66 1.01
N GLU A 398 15.43 -9.12 1.84
CA GLU A 398 14.81 -10.43 1.70
C GLU A 398 13.94 -10.51 0.46
N GLU A 399 13.08 -9.52 0.21
CA GLU A 399 12.24 -9.44 -0.99
C GLU A 399 13.08 -9.39 -2.27
N THR A 400 14.17 -8.60 -2.24
CA THR A 400 15.12 -8.53 -3.35
C THR A 400 15.79 -9.90 -3.58
N ALA A 401 16.21 -10.57 -2.50
CA ALA A 401 16.81 -11.91 -2.58
C ALA A 401 15.82 -12.95 -3.12
N ARG A 402 14.55 -12.93 -2.70
CA ARG A 402 13.49 -13.81 -3.22
C ARG A 402 13.27 -13.59 -4.72
N MET A 403 13.18 -12.35 -5.18
CA MET A 403 13.02 -12.03 -6.59
C MET A 403 14.26 -12.47 -7.41
N THR A 404 15.45 -12.27 -6.85
CA THR A 404 16.71 -12.70 -7.49
C THR A 404 16.77 -14.22 -7.62
N ALA A 405 16.49 -14.96 -6.55
CA ALA A 405 16.44 -16.43 -6.58
C ALA A 405 15.40 -16.94 -7.61
N GLN A 406 14.23 -16.29 -7.67
CA GLN A 406 13.20 -16.65 -8.65
C GLN A 406 13.63 -16.40 -10.10
N SER A 407 14.52 -15.42 -10.34
CA SER A 407 15.03 -15.12 -11.68
C SER A 407 15.95 -16.21 -12.24
N GLU A 408 16.54 -17.05 -11.40
CA GLU A 408 17.41 -18.17 -11.77
C GLU A 408 16.61 -19.41 -12.22
N LEU A 409 15.29 -19.44 -11.93
CA LEU A 409 14.43 -20.58 -12.24
C LEU A 409 13.76 -20.44 -13.62
N TYR A 410 13.59 -21.56 -14.31
CA TYR A 410 12.81 -21.56 -15.55
C TYR A 410 11.35 -21.21 -15.27
N SER A 411 10.90 -20.09 -15.80
CA SER A 411 9.62 -19.46 -15.45
C SER A 411 8.35 -20.30 -15.69
N LYS A 412 8.44 -21.45 -16.32
CA LYS A 412 7.33 -22.38 -16.62
C LYS A 412 7.65 -23.83 -16.24
N ALA A 413 8.45 -24.02 -15.20
CA ALA A 413 8.85 -25.32 -14.68
C ALA A 413 7.71 -25.96 -13.83
N ARG A 414 6.57 -26.30 -14.43
CA ARG A 414 5.39 -26.83 -13.73
C ARG A 414 5.61 -28.09 -12.92
N THR A 415 6.73 -28.79 -13.10
CA THR A 415 7.03 -30.09 -12.49
C THR A 415 8.44 -30.13 -11.91
N GLY A 416 8.72 -29.24 -10.96
CA GLY A 416 9.99 -29.20 -10.24
C GLY A 416 10.89 -28.03 -10.66
N GLU A 417 11.95 -27.84 -9.90
CA GLU A 417 12.93 -26.78 -10.13
C GLU A 417 13.75 -27.08 -11.39
N THR A 418 13.74 -26.15 -12.31
CA THR A 418 14.59 -26.19 -13.51
C THR A 418 15.31 -24.86 -13.59
N VAL A 419 16.64 -24.91 -13.56
CA VAL A 419 17.48 -23.72 -13.70
C VAL A 419 17.28 -23.10 -15.07
N PHE A 420 17.14 -21.79 -15.13
CA PHE A 420 17.04 -21.05 -16.38
C PHE A 420 18.38 -21.10 -17.14
N GLN A 421 18.32 -21.46 -18.41
CA GLN A 421 19.44 -21.35 -19.34
C GLN A 421 19.05 -20.36 -20.45
N GLY A 422 19.91 -19.38 -20.69
CA GLY A 422 19.73 -18.44 -21.80
C GLY A 422 19.64 -19.18 -23.13
N ASP A 423 18.71 -18.80 -23.99
CA ASP A 423 18.44 -19.48 -25.27
C ASP A 423 18.67 -18.57 -26.50
N THR A 424 19.30 -17.41 -26.31
CA THR A 424 19.56 -16.41 -27.34
C THR A 424 20.41 -17.00 -28.49
N GLU A 425 21.56 -17.55 -28.19
CA GLU A 425 22.46 -18.14 -29.23
C GLU A 425 21.75 -19.26 -30.01
N GLN A 426 21.07 -20.16 -29.30
CA GLN A 426 20.31 -21.25 -29.93
C GLN A 426 19.17 -20.72 -30.82
N LYS A 427 18.57 -19.61 -30.50
CA LYS A 427 17.52 -19.00 -31.32
C LYS A 427 18.09 -18.33 -32.54
N GLN A 428 19.20 -17.63 -32.40
CA GLN A 428 19.89 -17.01 -33.54
C GLN A 428 20.38 -18.09 -34.53
N GLU A 429 20.93 -19.20 -34.07
CA GLU A 429 21.32 -20.35 -34.92
C GLU A 429 20.11 -20.99 -35.65
N ARG A 430 18.93 -21.00 -35.05
CA ARG A 430 17.72 -21.59 -35.63
C ARG A 430 16.96 -20.61 -36.55
N ALA A 431 17.38 -19.36 -36.60
CA ALA A 431 16.75 -18.37 -37.43
C ALA A 431 16.96 -18.66 -38.93
N THR A 432 15.86 -18.82 -39.63
CA THR A 432 15.90 -18.97 -41.10
C THR A 432 16.03 -17.60 -41.77
N GLN A 433 16.49 -17.57 -43.03
CA GLN A 433 16.59 -16.35 -43.81
C GLN A 433 15.17 -15.69 -43.97
N ALA A 434 14.12 -16.48 -44.09
CA ALA A 434 12.74 -15.97 -44.15
C ALA A 434 12.32 -15.24 -42.87
N MET A 435 12.72 -15.74 -41.67
CA MET A 435 12.46 -15.09 -40.37
C MET A 435 13.23 -13.77 -40.26
N GLN A 436 14.51 -13.76 -40.69
CA GLN A 436 15.35 -12.55 -40.67
C GLN A 436 14.78 -11.47 -41.61
N VAL A 437 14.38 -11.83 -42.81
CA VAL A 437 13.77 -10.90 -43.76
C VAL A 437 12.46 -10.36 -43.25
N ALA A 438 11.60 -11.19 -42.65
CA ALA A 438 10.33 -10.76 -42.08
C ALA A 438 10.54 -9.83 -40.87
N ALA A 439 11.51 -10.13 -40.00
CA ALA A 439 11.88 -9.29 -38.87
C ALA A 439 12.39 -7.92 -39.31
N GLU A 440 13.33 -7.89 -40.24
CA GLU A 440 13.89 -6.63 -40.79
C GLU A 440 12.78 -5.77 -41.46
N LYS A 441 11.88 -6.41 -42.21
CA LYS A 441 10.83 -5.69 -42.93
C LYS A 441 9.77 -5.06 -42.05
N TYR A 442 9.31 -5.78 -41.02
CA TYR A 442 8.14 -5.40 -40.26
C TYR A 442 8.42 -4.95 -38.85
N LEU A 443 9.48 -5.47 -38.18
CA LEU A 443 9.72 -5.26 -36.75
C LEU A 443 10.88 -4.31 -36.45
N LYS A 444 11.77 -4.00 -37.43
CA LYS A 444 12.92 -3.13 -37.17
C LYS A 444 12.54 -1.78 -36.61
N GLU A 445 11.69 -1.06 -37.31
CA GLU A 445 11.28 0.30 -36.90
C GLU A 445 10.57 0.31 -35.53
N PRO A 446 9.53 -0.49 -35.27
CA PRO A 446 8.90 -0.48 -33.96
C PRO A 446 9.83 -0.94 -32.83
N THR A 447 10.77 -1.86 -33.08
CA THR A 447 11.77 -2.27 -32.07
C THR A 447 12.75 -1.14 -31.73
N GLU A 448 13.21 -0.40 -32.75
CA GLU A 448 14.10 0.76 -32.52
C GLU A 448 13.40 1.87 -31.70
N ARG A 449 12.11 2.12 -31.96
CA ARG A 449 11.28 3.05 -31.16
C ARG A 449 11.11 2.56 -29.71
N LEU A 450 10.88 1.26 -29.51
CA LEU A 450 10.82 0.68 -28.16
C LEU A 450 12.16 0.79 -27.43
N ARG A 451 13.31 0.61 -28.11
CA ARG A 451 14.64 0.85 -27.53
C ARG A 451 14.83 2.29 -27.09
N LEU A 452 14.39 3.23 -27.92
CA LEU A 452 14.42 4.63 -27.54
C LEU A 452 13.52 4.90 -26.32
N ALA A 453 12.31 4.37 -26.30
CA ALA A 453 11.38 4.50 -25.19
C ALA A 453 11.93 3.89 -23.88
N SER A 454 12.72 2.80 -23.96
CA SER A 454 13.36 2.20 -22.78
C SER A 454 14.46 3.07 -22.15
N THR A 455 15.04 3.98 -22.90
CA THR A 455 16.09 4.92 -22.40
C THR A 455 15.53 6.24 -21.91
N LEU A 456 14.33 6.63 -22.39
CA LEU A 456 13.68 7.88 -21.98
C LEU A 456 13.25 7.80 -20.51
N GLY A 457 13.60 8.82 -19.73
CA GLY A 457 13.24 8.90 -18.30
C GLY A 457 14.02 7.95 -17.38
N ARG A 458 14.91 7.10 -17.90
CA ARG A 458 15.63 6.08 -17.11
C ARG A 458 16.39 6.69 -15.92
N SER A 459 17.05 7.82 -16.10
CA SER A 459 17.79 8.49 -15.02
C SER A 459 16.87 8.89 -13.86
N GLN A 460 15.68 9.38 -14.15
CA GLN A 460 14.70 9.70 -13.12
C GLN A 460 14.22 8.42 -12.39
N LEU A 461 13.96 7.36 -13.14
CA LEU A 461 13.56 6.06 -12.54
C LEU A 461 14.67 5.48 -11.64
N GLU A 462 15.93 5.66 -11.97
CA GLU A 462 17.08 5.25 -11.14
C GLU A 462 17.18 6.08 -9.86
N ILE A 463 16.90 7.37 -9.92
CA ILE A 463 16.78 8.24 -8.73
C ILE A 463 15.62 7.76 -7.85
N ASP A 464 14.44 7.55 -8.43
CA ASP A 464 13.27 7.08 -7.71
C ASP A 464 13.53 5.70 -7.07
N ALA A 465 14.24 4.81 -7.76
CA ALA A 465 14.66 3.52 -7.23
C ALA A 465 15.61 3.66 -6.02
N THR A 466 16.53 4.63 -6.07
CA THR A 466 17.42 4.91 -4.95
C THR A 466 16.65 5.36 -3.71
N LEU A 467 15.65 6.23 -3.88
CA LEU A 467 14.76 6.66 -2.81
C LEU A 467 14.00 5.47 -2.20
N ARG A 468 13.47 4.55 -3.04
CA ARG A 468 12.78 3.33 -2.54
C ARG A 468 13.71 2.37 -1.79
N ALA A 469 14.96 2.24 -2.22
CA ALA A 469 15.94 1.45 -1.49
C ALA A 469 16.25 2.00 -0.09
N GLN A 470 16.14 3.32 0.10
CA GLN A 470 16.28 3.95 1.42
C GLN A 470 15.06 3.66 2.31
N GLU A 471 13.85 3.73 1.76
CA GLU A 471 12.63 3.31 2.47
C GLU A 471 12.75 1.86 2.96
N ALA A 472 13.25 0.97 2.11
CA ALA A 472 13.45 -0.43 2.45
C ALA A 472 14.42 -0.61 3.64
N ARG A 473 15.53 0.16 3.69
CA ARG A 473 16.45 0.11 4.83
C ARG A 473 15.81 0.57 6.14
N VAL A 474 14.92 1.57 6.08
CA VAL A 474 14.16 1.98 7.28
C VAL A 474 13.20 0.88 7.68
N TYR A 475 12.51 0.25 6.73
CA TYR A 475 11.66 -0.90 7.01
C TYR A 475 12.43 -2.05 7.67
N GLU A 476 13.62 -2.42 7.18
CA GLU A 476 14.48 -3.45 7.78
C GLU A 476 14.84 -3.14 9.23
N ARG A 477 15.10 -1.87 9.56
CA ARG A 477 15.42 -1.44 10.92
C ARG A 477 14.21 -1.34 11.84
N THR A 478 13.06 -0.94 11.33
CA THR A 478 11.88 -0.59 12.14
C THR A 478 10.76 -1.62 12.07
N GLY A 479 10.79 -2.54 11.09
CA GLY A 479 9.69 -3.47 10.82
C GLY A 479 8.44 -2.80 10.23
N SER A 480 8.54 -1.53 9.82
CA SER A 480 7.43 -0.75 9.29
C SER A 480 7.70 -0.24 7.88
N ARG A 481 6.69 -0.30 7.02
CA ARG A 481 6.74 0.26 5.66
C ARG A 481 6.16 1.66 5.65
N PHE A 482 6.79 2.57 4.90
CA PHE A 482 6.22 3.88 4.67
C PHE A 482 4.93 3.78 3.85
N PHE A 483 3.94 4.56 4.26
CA PHE A 483 2.66 4.64 3.55
C PHE A 483 2.82 5.31 2.18
N GLN A 484 3.57 6.39 2.17
CA GLN A 484 3.84 7.18 0.98
C GLN A 484 5.03 8.08 1.25
N LEU A 485 6.04 8.07 0.36
CA LEU A 485 7.02 9.15 0.36
C LEU A 485 6.45 10.34 -0.41
N PRO A 486 6.58 11.55 0.12
CA PRO A 486 6.21 12.74 -0.61
C PRO A 486 7.17 12.93 -1.79
N HIS A 487 6.63 13.41 -2.90
CA HIS A 487 7.48 14.01 -3.92
C HIS A 487 8.13 15.25 -3.31
N CYS A 488 9.46 15.32 -3.35
CA CYS A 488 10.22 16.44 -2.82
C CYS A 488 10.76 17.29 -3.98
N PRO A 489 10.05 18.35 -4.39
CA PRO A 489 10.50 19.21 -5.48
C PRO A 489 11.81 19.93 -5.14
N ASP A 490 12.51 20.41 -6.16
CA ASP A 490 13.76 21.17 -5.99
C ASP A 490 13.54 22.52 -5.30
N GLU A 491 12.39 23.14 -5.54
CA GLU A 491 11.93 24.31 -4.81
C GLU A 491 11.08 23.89 -3.61
N PRO A 492 11.30 24.49 -2.43
CA PRO A 492 10.60 24.11 -1.21
C PRO A 492 9.08 24.29 -1.28
N GLU A 493 8.37 23.20 -1.06
CA GLU A 493 6.91 23.20 -0.93
C GLU A 493 6.47 22.70 0.45
N SER A 494 5.29 23.13 0.89
CA SER A 494 4.72 22.62 2.13
C SER A 494 4.45 21.11 1.98
N PRO A 495 4.87 20.28 2.95
CA PRO A 495 4.59 18.86 2.90
C PRO A 495 3.08 18.61 2.87
N PRO A 496 2.63 17.55 2.16
CA PRO A 496 1.23 17.17 2.14
C PRO A 496 0.77 16.80 3.55
N GLY A 497 -0.27 17.47 4.03
CA GLY A 497 -0.84 17.19 5.34
C GLY A 497 -1.87 16.06 5.31
N VAL A 498 -1.95 15.31 6.40
CA VAL A 498 -2.93 14.24 6.62
C VAL A 498 -3.89 14.68 7.72
N PRO A 499 -5.20 14.42 7.62
CA PRO A 499 -6.13 14.66 8.73
C PRO A 499 -5.63 13.98 10.00
N ILE A 500 -5.62 14.70 11.13
CA ILE A 500 -5.09 14.16 12.41
C ILE A 500 -5.79 12.86 12.81
N MET A 501 -7.09 12.76 12.56
CA MET A 501 -7.87 11.57 12.93
C MET A 501 -7.46 10.34 12.13
N ASP A 502 -6.98 10.51 10.89
CA ASP A 502 -6.44 9.41 10.09
C ASP A 502 -5.09 8.93 10.64
N ILE A 503 -4.23 9.87 11.08
CA ILE A 503 -2.95 9.54 11.72
C ILE A 503 -3.20 8.76 13.02
N LEU A 504 -4.07 9.28 13.90
CA LEU A 504 -4.36 8.66 15.20
C LEU A 504 -5.17 7.36 15.06
N GLY A 505 -6.07 7.29 14.09
CA GLY A 505 -6.84 6.07 13.80
C GLY A 505 -5.99 4.94 13.19
N ASN A 506 -4.93 5.29 12.45
CA ASN A 506 -4.00 4.30 11.89
C ASN A 506 -3.01 3.76 12.93
N TRP A 507 -2.65 4.57 13.92
CA TRP A 507 -1.66 4.21 14.93
C TRP A 507 -1.92 4.95 16.25
N ASN A 508 -2.38 4.22 17.27
CA ASN A 508 -2.62 4.78 18.58
C ASN A 508 -1.29 5.24 19.21
N MET A 509 -1.27 6.44 19.80
CA MET A 509 -0.08 6.99 20.44
C MET A 509 0.36 6.22 21.70
N ASP A 510 -0.53 5.49 22.35
CA ASP A 510 -0.18 4.61 23.47
C ASP A 510 0.42 3.26 23.01
N ASP A 511 0.35 2.94 21.70
CA ASP A 511 0.92 1.71 21.17
C ASP A 511 2.33 1.97 20.62
N THR A 512 3.33 1.38 21.26
CA THR A 512 4.73 1.47 20.81
C THR A 512 5.09 0.43 19.74
N ALA A 513 4.16 -0.43 19.33
CA ALA A 513 4.36 -1.35 18.24
C ALA A 513 4.19 -0.62 16.91
N ILE A 514 5.24 -0.57 16.10
CA ILE A 514 5.22 0.10 14.80
C ILE A 514 4.30 -0.67 13.85
N PRO A 515 3.22 -0.06 13.32
CA PRO A 515 2.35 -0.75 12.37
C PRO A 515 3.11 -1.03 11.06
N PRO A 516 2.71 -2.06 10.30
CA PRO A 516 3.32 -2.38 9.01
C PRO A 516 3.22 -1.23 8.00
N ARG A 517 2.29 -0.31 8.21
CA ARG A 517 2.14 0.92 7.43
C ARG A 517 1.86 2.10 8.35
N HIS A 518 2.50 3.22 8.09
CA HIS A 518 2.25 4.51 8.75
C HIS A 518 2.48 5.65 7.75
N TYR A 519 1.97 6.83 8.06
CA TYR A 519 2.21 8.01 7.24
C TYR A 519 3.65 8.49 7.44
N ASN A 520 4.30 8.88 6.32
CA ASN A 520 5.61 9.51 6.36
C ASN A 520 5.63 10.60 5.30
N THR A 521 5.18 11.79 5.69
CA THR A 521 4.86 12.87 4.75
C THR A 521 5.94 13.94 4.63
N LEU A 522 7.06 13.82 5.37
CA LEU A 522 8.16 14.75 5.29
C LEU A 522 9.21 14.33 4.27
N CYS A 523 9.75 15.29 3.56
CA CYS A 523 10.89 15.07 2.67
C CYS A 523 12.09 14.50 3.44
N ARG A 524 12.84 13.62 2.79
CA ARG A 524 14.08 13.03 3.30
C ARG A 524 15.19 13.29 2.31
N PHE A 525 16.28 13.90 2.76
CA PHE A 525 17.41 14.29 1.94
C PHE A 525 18.66 13.54 2.35
N ASP A 526 19.39 13.02 1.36
CA ASP A 526 20.71 12.47 1.56
C ASP A 526 21.72 13.63 1.75
N TYR A 527 22.40 13.62 2.91
CA TYR A 527 23.37 14.67 3.23
C TYR A 527 24.52 14.77 2.23
N GLN A 528 24.94 13.66 1.64
CA GLN A 528 26.06 13.61 0.72
C GLN A 528 25.71 14.13 -0.69
N THR A 529 24.47 13.93 -1.13
CA THR A 529 24.06 14.19 -2.51
C THR A 529 23.03 15.31 -2.67
N GLU A 530 22.26 15.63 -1.61
CA GLU A 530 21.15 16.58 -1.65
C GLU A 530 21.31 17.74 -0.65
N TYR A 531 22.56 18.03 -0.21
CA TYR A 531 22.85 19.07 0.78
C TYR A 531 22.24 20.43 0.45
N ASP A 532 22.42 20.89 -0.80
CA ASP A 532 21.93 22.20 -1.24
C ASP A 532 20.41 22.26 -1.28
N LYS A 533 19.77 21.14 -1.58
CA LYS A 533 18.31 21.01 -1.55
C LYS A 533 17.79 21.07 -0.11
N ALA A 534 18.39 20.32 0.80
CA ALA A 534 18.07 20.39 2.23
C ALA A 534 18.28 21.80 2.80
N LEU A 535 19.30 22.50 2.35
CA LEU A 535 19.59 23.89 2.73
C LEU A 535 18.47 24.85 2.29
N ARG A 536 17.96 24.71 1.07
CA ARG A 536 16.81 25.51 0.59
C ARG A 536 15.56 25.27 1.42
N TYR A 537 15.26 24.00 1.78
CA TYR A 537 14.12 23.66 2.64
C TYR A 537 14.28 24.23 4.05
N ARG A 538 15.48 24.18 4.64
CA ARG A 538 15.80 24.85 5.91
C ARG A 538 15.52 26.34 5.85
N ASP A 539 16.00 27.01 4.80
CA ASP A 539 15.86 28.44 4.65
C ASP A 539 14.41 28.88 4.37
N ALA A 540 13.63 28.02 3.76
CA ALA A 540 12.18 28.20 3.57
C ALA A 540 11.35 27.85 4.83
N GLU A 541 11.98 27.45 5.94
CA GLU A 541 11.29 27.05 7.19
C GLU A 541 10.33 25.87 6.98
N MET A 542 10.74 24.89 6.18
CA MET A 542 9.98 23.66 5.97
C MET A 542 10.55 22.53 6.83
N PRO A 543 9.71 21.64 7.38
CA PRO A 543 10.18 20.45 8.08
C PRO A 543 10.65 19.39 7.07
N PHE A 544 11.77 18.74 7.38
CA PHE A 544 12.36 17.66 6.60
C PHE A 544 13.31 16.81 7.46
N VAL A 545 13.69 15.66 6.97
CA VAL A 545 14.67 14.76 7.58
C VAL A 545 15.92 14.70 6.73
N VAL A 546 17.09 14.63 7.36
CA VAL A 546 18.39 14.39 6.71
C VAL A 546 18.99 13.10 7.26
N TYR A 547 19.59 12.31 6.39
CA TYR A 547 20.26 11.05 6.74
C TYR A 547 21.60 10.95 5.99
N ASN A 548 22.38 9.87 6.24
CA ASN A 548 23.69 9.64 5.65
C ASN A 548 24.70 10.77 5.99
N ILE A 549 24.79 11.08 7.30
CA ILE A 549 25.60 12.16 7.85
C ILE A 549 26.81 11.50 8.57
N PRO A 550 28.01 11.43 7.92
CA PRO A 550 29.14 10.66 8.46
C PRO A 550 29.53 11.00 9.89
N GLU A 551 29.61 12.30 10.23
CA GLU A 551 30.00 12.74 11.56
C GLU A 551 28.95 12.41 12.61
N PHE A 552 27.69 12.27 12.22
CA PHE A 552 26.63 11.87 13.13
C PHE A 552 26.52 10.35 13.24
N ASP A 553 26.78 9.62 12.15
CA ASP A 553 26.82 8.17 12.13
C ASP A 553 27.94 7.64 13.05
N GLU A 554 29.13 8.29 13.07
CA GLU A 554 30.19 7.99 14.04
C GLU A 554 29.72 8.16 15.50
N THR A 555 28.94 9.21 15.78
CA THR A 555 28.34 9.41 17.12
C THR A 555 27.34 8.32 17.45
N VAL A 556 26.52 7.91 16.50
CA VAL A 556 25.55 6.82 16.65
C VAL A 556 26.24 5.51 17.01
N GLU A 557 27.28 5.13 16.26
CA GLU A 557 28.07 3.93 16.55
C GLU A 557 28.69 3.97 17.95
N LYS A 558 29.29 5.10 18.28
CA LYS A 558 29.95 5.30 19.57
C LYS A 558 28.98 5.23 20.75
N TRP A 559 27.85 5.92 20.67
CA TRP A 559 26.90 5.98 21.79
C TRP A 559 26.06 4.71 21.95
N ASN A 560 25.99 3.88 20.92
CA ASN A 560 25.36 2.56 20.99
C ASN A 560 26.35 1.43 21.28
N SER A 561 27.65 1.72 21.40
CA SER A 561 28.64 0.73 21.85
C SER A 561 28.45 0.41 23.34
N GLU A 562 28.63 -0.85 23.69
CA GLU A 562 28.39 -1.35 25.03
C GLU A 562 29.30 -0.63 26.07
N GLY A 563 28.70 -0.09 27.12
CA GLY A 563 29.40 0.54 28.23
C GLY A 563 29.81 2.00 28.00
N TYR A 564 29.88 2.50 26.76
CA TYR A 564 30.42 3.84 26.48
C TYR A 564 29.72 4.95 27.28
N LEU A 565 28.38 5.02 27.22
CA LEU A 565 27.64 6.06 27.94
C LEU A 565 27.69 5.87 29.46
N ALA A 566 27.77 4.65 29.94
CA ALA A 566 27.92 4.36 31.37
C ALA A 566 29.25 4.89 31.90
N GLU A 567 30.36 4.68 31.19
CA GLU A 567 31.69 5.22 31.52
C GLU A 567 31.73 6.74 31.37
N ALA A 568 31.24 7.27 30.24
CA ALA A 568 31.36 8.69 29.93
C ALA A 568 30.48 9.60 30.80
N LEU A 569 29.42 9.05 31.40
CA LEU A 569 28.51 9.75 32.33
C LEU A 569 28.69 9.31 33.78
N GLU A 570 29.74 8.50 34.10
CA GLU A 570 30.01 7.97 35.42
C GLU A 570 30.18 9.11 36.44
N GLY A 571 29.63 8.91 37.64
CA GLY A 571 29.73 9.86 38.76
C GLY A 571 28.94 11.15 38.62
N GLY A 572 28.27 11.37 37.45
CA GLY A 572 27.39 12.51 37.23
C GLY A 572 25.97 12.26 37.75
N GLU A 573 25.33 13.32 38.23
CA GLU A 573 23.90 13.35 38.50
C GLU A 573 23.25 14.38 37.56
N TYR A 574 22.19 13.93 36.85
CA TYR A 574 21.56 14.69 35.79
C TYR A 574 20.08 14.91 36.08
N THR A 575 19.50 15.92 35.41
CA THR A 575 18.11 16.27 35.60
C THR A 575 17.20 15.18 35.03
N THR A 576 16.37 14.58 35.88
CA THR A 576 15.34 13.62 35.49
C THR A 576 13.97 14.20 35.78
N GLN A 577 13.14 14.30 34.74
CA GLN A 577 11.73 14.64 34.90
C GLN A 577 10.97 13.34 35.19
N VAL A 578 10.05 13.41 36.18
CA VAL A 578 9.20 12.29 36.57
C VAL A 578 7.75 12.71 36.37
N SER A 579 7.00 11.96 35.60
CA SER A 579 5.55 12.07 35.48
C SER A 579 4.86 10.93 36.23
N LYS A 580 3.62 11.15 36.66
CA LYS A 580 2.77 10.13 37.27
C LYS A 580 2.27 9.07 36.28
N ASP A 581 2.33 9.40 34.98
CA ASP A 581 1.91 8.63 33.83
C ASP A 581 2.96 8.76 32.72
N ASN A 582 2.64 8.35 31.48
CA ASN A 582 3.55 8.47 30.35
C ASN A 582 3.58 9.86 29.68
N HIS A 583 2.79 10.83 30.14
CA HIS A 583 2.65 12.16 29.58
C HIS A 583 3.59 13.19 30.19
N PHE A 584 4.30 13.93 29.34
CA PHE A 584 5.27 14.94 29.75
C PHE A 584 4.93 16.30 29.17
N MET A 585 4.41 17.20 30.02
CA MET A 585 4.12 18.58 29.66
C MET A 585 5.13 19.51 30.35
N TYR A 586 5.82 20.32 29.55
CA TYR A 586 6.72 21.34 30.10
C TYR A 586 5.93 22.46 30.77
N TYR A 587 6.44 22.96 31.89
CA TYR A 587 5.84 24.11 32.59
C TYR A 587 6.92 25.07 33.09
N ARG A 588 6.53 26.33 33.28
CA ARG A 588 7.39 27.37 33.89
C ARG A 588 6.60 28.05 35.01
N LEU A 589 7.10 27.96 36.23
CA LEU A 589 6.60 28.71 37.38
C LEU A 589 7.43 29.94 37.56
N SER A 590 6.82 31.13 37.56
CA SER A 590 7.40 32.39 38.07
C SER A 590 6.52 32.88 39.19
N LYS A 591 7.04 33.82 40.03
CA LYS A 591 6.26 34.41 41.11
C LYS A 591 4.97 35.07 40.65
N SER A 592 4.93 35.54 39.41
CA SER A 592 3.78 36.16 38.73
C SER A 592 2.87 35.17 37.97
N LEU A 593 3.28 33.92 37.71
CA LEU A 593 2.61 32.92 36.89
C LEU A 593 2.28 31.64 37.66
N LYS A 594 1.98 31.73 38.96
CA LYS A 594 1.50 30.58 39.74
C LYS A 594 0.00 30.79 40.06
N PRO A 595 -0.89 30.26 39.21
CA PRO A 595 -2.31 30.28 39.55
C PRO A 595 -2.57 29.54 40.87
N ALA A 596 -3.52 30.00 41.61
CA ALA A 596 -3.90 29.31 42.88
C ALA A 596 -4.40 27.90 42.51
N GLY A 597 -3.82 26.89 43.18
CA GLY A 597 -4.18 25.48 42.94
C GLY A 597 -3.51 24.80 41.73
N TYR A 598 -2.59 25.45 41.01
CA TYR A 598 -1.87 24.80 39.91
C TYR A 598 -0.97 23.69 40.44
N ILE A 599 -1.15 22.49 39.92
CA ILE A 599 -0.33 21.32 40.21
C ILE A 599 0.57 21.10 39.01
N PRO A 600 1.93 21.13 39.18
CA PRO A 600 2.82 20.81 38.08
C PRO A 600 2.61 19.38 37.56
N PRO A 601 2.57 19.20 36.22
CA PRO A 601 2.37 17.88 35.61
C PRO A 601 3.53 16.91 35.86
N THR A 602 4.73 17.44 36.09
CA THR A 602 5.94 16.64 36.35
C THR A 602 6.70 17.19 37.55
N ARG A 603 7.48 16.33 38.20
CA ARG A 603 8.48 16.73 39.22
C ARG A 603 9.89 16.52 38.66
N THR A 604 10.89 17.13 39.28
CA THR A 604 12.29 17.04 38.85
C THR A 604 13.11 16.40 39.95
N GLU A 605 13.92 15.42 39.57
CA GLU A 605 14.86 14.71 40.42
C GLU A 605 16.28 14.76 39.82
N ARG A 606 17.26 14.28 40.56
CA ARG A 606 18.67 14.16 40.13
C ARG A 606 19.06 12.70 40.18
N TRP A 607 19.37 12.11 38.99
CA TRP A 607 19.72 10.70 38.89
C TRP A 607 21.05 10.51 38.16
N SER A 608 21.75 9.40 38.46
CA SER A 608 22.84 8.92 37.63
C SER A 608 22.27 8.27 36.34
N TYR A 609 23.10 8.16 35.31
CA TYR A 609 22.74 7.48 34.08
C TYR A 609 22.35 6.01 34.31
N ASP A 610 23.15 5.29 35.15
CA ASP A 610 22.89 3.88 35.47
C ASP A 610 21.55 3.68 36.18
N HIS A 611 21.23 4.57 37.12
CA HIS A 611 19.94 4.53 37.81
C HIS A 611 18.77 4.73 36.82
N TRP A 612 18.88 5.74 35.98
CA TRP A 612 17.85 5.97 34.94
C TRP A 612 17.73 4.79 34.00
N LEU A 613 18.85 4.23 33.50
CA LEU A 613 18.85 3.11 32.55
C LEU A 613 18.23 1.84 33.15
N HIS A 614 18.52 1.60 34.46
CA HIS A 614 17.93 0.50 35.20
C HIS A 614 16.40 0.63 35.28
N GLU A 615 15.88 1.81 35.58
CA GLU A 615 14.43 2.06 35.62
C GLU A 615 13.82 2.02 34.24
N ALA A 616 14.46 2.60 33.24
CA ALA A 616 13.99 2.58 31.85
C ALA A 616 13.87 1.16 31.28
N ARG A 617 14.79 0.24 31.63
CA ARG A 617 14.72 -1.17 31.21
C ARG A 617 13.55 -1.94 31.79
N LYS A 618 12.97 -1.50 32.91
CA LYS A 618 11.74 -2.08 33.46
C LYS A 618 10.50 -1.72 32.67
N SER A 619 10.57 -0.70 31.79
CA SER A 619 9.41 -0.12 31.09
C SER A 619 8.73 -1.08 30.12
N LYS A 620 9.35 -2.19 29.72
CA LYS A 620 8.71 -3.19 28.83
C LYS A 620 7.37 -3.73 29.34
N ASN A 621 7.14 -3.68 30.65
CA ASN A 621 5.96 -4.22 31.32
C ASN A 621 5.19 -3.16 32.12
N LEU A 622 5.56 -1.88 32.00
CA LEU A 622 4.87 -0.79 32.70
C LEU A 622 3.57 -0.42 31.99
N SER A 623 2.52 -0.21 32.79
CA SER A 623 1.30 0.45 32.29
C SER A 623 1.58 1.92 32.01
N THR A 624 0.91 2.53 31.04
CA THR A 624 0.95 3.96 30.74
C THR A 624 0.55 4.83 31.93
N ASP A 625 -0.28 4.30 32.84
CA ASP A 625 -0.68 4.94 34.11
C ASP A 625 0.38 4.88 35.23
N SER A 626 1.56 4.27 34.96
CA SER A 626 2.65 4.19 35.94
C SER A 626 3.60 5.38 35.82
N GLU A 627 4.43 5.61 36.84
CA GLU A 627 5.45 6.65 36.73
C GLU A 627 6.44 6.40 35.62
N HIS A 628 6.68 7.44 34.81
CA HIS A 628 7.65 7.46 33.73
C HIS A 628 8.72 8.51 33.97
N TYR A 629 9.89 8.30 33.33
CA TYR A 629 11.10 9.09 33.56
C TYR A 629 11.70 9.58 32.26
N TYR A 630 12.05 10.86 32.22
CA TYR A 630 12.66 11.51 31.08
C TYR A 630 13.96 12.18 31.49
N PHE A 631 15.09 11.51 31.21
CA PHE A 631 16.42 11.92 31.66
C PHE A 631 17.05 12.92 30.69
N ARG A 632 17.79 13.89 31.19
CA ARG A 632 18.29 15.01 30.40
C ARG A 632 19.76 15.30 30.69
N VAL A 633 20.58 15.38 29.64
CA VAL A 633 21.98 15.80 29.68
C VAL A 633 22.19 16.90 28.64
N SER A 634 22.85 17.99 29.02
CA SER A 634 23.22 19.04 28.08
C SER A 634 24.75 19.16 27.96
N ASP A 635 25.20 19.95 26.97
CA ASP A 635 26.62 20.28 26.79
C ASP A 635 27.20 21.08 27.98
N ARG A 636 26.34 21.61 28.86
CA ARG A 636 26.75 22.25 30.15
C ARG A 636 26.89 21.26 31.27
N ASP A 637 26.17 20.14 31.20
CA ASP A 637 26.17 19.10 32.24
C ASP A 637 27.33 18.11 32.04
N SER A 638 27.66 17.81 30.77
CA SER A 638 28.73 16.88 30.39
C SER A 638 29.43 17.30 29.09
N PRO A 639 30.79 17.32 29.11
CA PRO A 639 31.59 17.71 27.95
C PRO A 639 31.44 16.76 26.75
N ILE A 640 31.12 15.49 26.98
CA ILE A 640 30.97 14.50 25.88
C ILE A 640 29.88 14.88 24.89
N VAL A 641 28.81 15.53 25.34
CA VAL A 641 27.72 16.00 24.52
C VAL A 641 28.25 16.94 23.42
N ARG A 642 29.18 17.81 23.76
CA ARG A 642 29.77 18.74 22.78
C ARG A 642 30.90 18.09 21.98
N GLN A 643 31.64 17.16 22.58
CA GLN A 643 32.75 16.48 21.92
C GLN A 643 32.29 15.52 20.84
N ASP A 644 31.19 14.82 21.08
CA ASP A 644 30.69 13.80 20.17
C ASP A 644 29.68 14.35 19.14
N LEU A 645 28.83 15.31 19.53
CA LEU A 645 27.81 15.88 18.63
C LEU A 645 28.33 17.07 17.81
N THR A 646 29.39 16.84 17.06
CA THR A 646 30.12 17.85 16.28
C THR A 646 29.26 18.59 15.26
N ILE A 647 28.24 17.96 14.70
CA ILE A 647 27.30 18.60 13.75
C ILE A 647 26.56 19.81 14.35
N PHE A 648 26.46 19.90 15.70
CA PHE A 648 25.82 21.00 16.41
C PHE A 648 26.80 22.00 17.05
N THR A 649 28.08 21.95 16.69
CA THR A 649 29.12 22.78 17.35
C THR A 649 29.74 23.85 16.43
N SER A 650 29.31 23.90 15.17
CA SER A 650 29.82 24.88 14.21
C SER A 650 29.63 26.30 14.69
N ARG A 651 30.62 27.15 14.37
CA ARG A 651 30.55 28.59 14.54
C ARG A 651 30.15 29.33 13.29
N GLU A 652 30.05 28.61 12.18
CA GLU A 652 29.60 29.11 10.90
C GLU A 652 28.21 28.56 10.60
N SER A 653 27.44 29.23 9.74
CA SER A 653 26.14 28.76 9.31
C SER A 653 26.29 27.46 8.52
N THR A 654 25.60 26.43 8.96
CA THR A 654 25.58 25.11 8.33
C THR A 654 24.13 24.62 8.18
N LEU A 655 23.92 23.47 7.55
CA LEU A 655 22.59 22.88 7.49
C LEU A 655 21.96 22.72 8.88
N PHE A 656 22.74 22.33 9.90
CA PHE A 656 22.27 22.07 11.25
C PHE A 656 22.29 23.28 12.19
N MET A 657 23.03 24.31 11.85
CA MET A 657 23.24 25.53 12.68
C MET A 657 23.08 26.78 11.80
N LYS A 658 21.84 27.28 11.66
CA LYS A 658 21.58 28.45 10.77
C LYS A 658 22.18 29.75 11.33
N GLU A 659 21.97 30.02 12.61
CA GLU A 659 22.44 31.19 13.36
C GLU A 659 23.23 30.73 14.57
N PRO A 660 24.51 30.31 14.40
CA PRO A 660 25.26 29.66 15.51
C PRO A 660 25.53 30.61 16.69
N GLU A 661 25.59 31.91 16.47
CA GLU A 661 25.70 32.93 17.50
C GLU A 661 24.48 33.01 18.43
N MET A 662 23.34 32.52 17.97
CA MET A 662 22.09 32.42 18.72
C MET A 662 21.85 30.99 19.27
N SER A 663 22.86 30.12 19.25
CA SER A 663 22.77 28.77 19.74
C SER A 663 22.41 28.74 21.23
N ARG A 664 21.50 27.88 21.59
CA ARG A 664 21.11 27.64 23.00
C ARG A 664 21.80 26.43 23.64
N GLY A 665 22.85 25.91 22.99
CA GLY A 665 23.57 24.72 23.37
C GLY A 665 22.92 23.43 22.89
N ILE A 666 23.54 22.32 23.24
CA ILE A 666 23.09 20.97 22.84
C ILE A 666 22.37 20.34 24.03
N HIS A 667 21.20 19.79 23.77
CA HIS A 667 20.37 19.14 24.77
C HIS A 667 20.02 17.74 24.36
N CYS A 668 20.45 16.74 25.10
CA CYS A 668 20.09 15.34 24.91
C CYS A 668 18.97 14.94 25.86
N ARG A 669 18.03 14.16 25.34
CA ARG A 669 16.92 13.57 26.07
C ARG A 669 16.97 12.06 25.91
N PHE A 670 17.00 11.38 26.99
CA PHE A 670 16.99 9.94 27.12
C PHE A 670 15.58 9.56 27.57
N GLY A 671 14.85 8.94 26.69
CA GLY A 671 13.47 8.58 26.92
C GLY A 671 13.30 7.09 27.16
N MET A 672 12.46 6.73 28.10
CA MET A 672 11.99 5.35 28.19
C MET A 672 10.82 5.12 27.24
N ARG A 673 10.50 3.87 26.97
CA ARG A 673 9.39 3.45 26.11
C ARG A 673 8.08 4.07 26.57
N SER A 674 7.17 4.34 25.64
CA SER A 674 5.83 4.92 25.77
C SER A 674 5.75 6.37 26.27
N VAL A 675 6.85 7.04 26.56
CA VAL A 675 6.84 8.46 26.94
C VAL A 675 6.33 9.31 25.80
N ILE A 676 5.33 10.14 26.08
CA ILE A 676 4.75 11.14 25.19
C ILE A 676 5.15 12.54 25.67
N ALA A 677 5.85 13.29 24.80
CA ALA A 677 6.01 14.73 25.01
C ALA A 677 4.80 15.44 24.39
N GLU A 678 3.97 16.02 25.24
CA GLU A 678 2.72 16.66 24.90
C GLU A 678 2.85 17.70 23.77
N ALA A 679 1.82 17.81 22.96
CA ALA A 679 1.81 18.69 21.80
C ALA A 679 2.08 20.14 22.20
N HIS A 680 3.11 20.73 21.58
CA HIS A 680 3.58 22.09 21.86
C HIS A 680 4.31 22.67 20.65
N PHE A 681 4.64 23.96 20.69
CA PHE A 681 5.56 24.58 19.75
C PHE A 681 6.79 25.16 20.43
N ASP A 682 7.90 25.22 19.68
CA ASP A 682 9.10 25.95 20.06
C ASP A 682 9.21 27.27 19.26
N ALA A 683 9.69 28.33 19.90
CA ALA A 683 9.86 29.65 19.25
C ALA A 683 11.13 29.75 18.40
N SER A 684 12.04 28.81 18.53
CA SER A 684 13.32 28.76 17.82
C SER A 684 13.36 27.57 16.88
N ARG A 685 14.13 27.68 15.79
CA ARG A 685 14.49 26.56 14.91
C ARG A 685 15.14 25.45 15.74
N ASN A 686 14.79 24.21 15.46
CA ASN A 686 15.24 23.07 16.23
C ASN A 686 15.70 21.95 15.28
N MET A 687 16.98 21.60 15.32
CA MET A 687 17.54 20.43 14.66
C MET A 687 17.67 19.30 15.66
N VAL A 688 17.08 18.18 15.33
CA VAL A 688 16.85 17.05 16.26
C VAL A 688 17.44 15.79 15.67
N GLY A 689 18.57 15.32 16.21
CA GLY A 689 19.24 14.09 15.79
C GLY A 689 18.85 12.93 16.71
N LEU A 690 18.45 11.80 16.14
CA LEU A 690 18.20 10.58 16.87
C LEU A 690 19.47 9.72 16.90
N VAL A 691 19.98 9.48 18.10
CA VAL A 691 21.22 8.73 18.32
C VAL A 691 20.93 7.24 18.54
N SER A 692 19.87 6.92 19.28
CA SER A 692 19.52 5.54 19.64
C SER A 692 18.02 5.36 19.72
N GLY A 693 17.54 4.16 19.43
CA GLY A 693 16.12 3.80 19.50
C GLY A 693 15.27 4.44 18.40
N THR A 694 13.96 4.52 18.63
CA THR A 694 12.99 5.00 17.62
C THR A 694 12.03 6.01 18.24
N ARG A 695 11.73 7.08 17.49
CA ARG A 695 10.77 8.12 17.89
C ARG A 695 9.79 8.44 16.78
N ARG A 696 8.52 8.55 17.14
CA ARG A 696 7.46 9.04 16.31
C ARG A 696 7.22 10.53 16.58
N TRP A 697 7.12 11.31 15.50
CA TRP A 697 6.80 12.72 15.56
C TRP A 697 5.54 13.01 14.75
N ILE A 698 4.65 13.83 15.30
CA ILE A 698 3.51 14.38 14.59
C ILE A 698 3.64 15.91 14.63
N LEU A 699 3.65 16.56 13.45
CA LEU A 699 3.89 17.99 13.30
C LEU A 699 2.73 18.66 12.58
N ALA A 700 2.19 19.74 13.13
CA ALA A 700 1.16 20.55 12.49
C ALA A 700 1.70 21.97 12.20
N HIS A 701 1.36 22.49 10.99
CA HIS A 701 1.75 23.84 10.60
C HIS A 701 1.14 24.87 11.57
N PRO A 702 1.82 26.00 11.89
CA PRO A 702 1.29 27.05 12.78
C PRO A 702 -0.13 27.57 12.43
N ARG A 703 -0.51 27.51 11.14
CA ARG A 703 -1.87 27.90 10.69
C ARG A 703 -2.99 27.04 11.27
N GLU A 704 -2.64 25.81 11.74
CA GLU A 704 -3.59 24.87 12.33
C GLU A 704 -3.89 25.20 13.82
N CYS A 705 -3.29 26.25 14.37
CA CYS A 705 -3.40 26.64 15.79
C CYS A 705 -4.85 26.80 16.29
N LYS A 706 -5.79 27.18 15.42
CA LYS A 706 -7.23 27.28 15.77
C LYS A 706 -7.87 25.93 16.06
N HIS A 707 -7.35 24.86 15.43
CA HIS A 707 -7.79 23.48 15.62
C HIS A 707 -7.03 22.77 16.72
N ALA A 708 -5.84 23.27 17.09
CA ALA A 708 -4.96 22.66 18.09
C ALA A 708 -5.30 23.05 19.54
N TYR A 709 -6.16 24.03 19.77
CA TYR A 709 -6.55 24.50 21.10
C TYR A 709 -5.37 24.82 22.03
N LEU A 710 -4.53 25.78 21.63
CA LEU A 710 -3.39 26.19 22.39
C LEU A 710 -3.77 26.78 23.75
N LEU A 711 -3.06 26.40 24.81
CA LEU A 711 -3.17 27.02 26.14
C LEU A 711 -2.83 28.51 26.08
N PRO A 712 -3.59 29.38 26.76
CA PRO A 712 -3.45 30.83 26.67
C PRO A 712 -2.07 31.32 27.17
N THR A 713 -1.59 32.42 26.63
CA THR A 713 -0.42 33.15 27.11
C THR A 713 -0.63 33.48 28.57
N GLY A 714 0.19 33.10 29.47
CA GLY A 714 0.01 33.26 30.92
C GLY A 714 -0.34 32.01 31.66
N HIS A 715 -0.70 30.93 30.97
CA HIS A 715 -0.73 29.61 31.60
C HIS A 715 0.71 29.11 31.85
N PRO A 716 0.99 28.43 32.98
CA PRO A 716 2.33 27.89 33.25
C PRO A 716 2.86 26.97 32.14
N SER A 717 2.00 26.22 31.51
CA SER A 717 2.27 25.36 30.34
C SER A 717 1.88 26.01 29.00
N ALA A 718 1.84 27.33 28.90
CA ALA A 718 1.63 28.02 27.64
C ALA A 718 2.55 27.47 26.55
N ARG A 719 2.12 27.48 25.31
CA ARG A 719 2.70 26.86 24.12
C ARG A 719 2.32 25.38 23.91
N HIS A 720 1.73 24.71 24.90
CA HIS A 720 1.12 23.39 24.72
C HIS A 720 -0.32 23.50 24.27
N THR A 721 -0.86 22.41 23.75
CA THR A 721 -2.28 22.25 23.46
C THR A 721 -3.06 21.85 24.72
N GLU A 722 -4.34 22.22 24.77
CA GLU A 722 -5.28 21.76 25.81
C GLU A 722 -5.77 20.32 25.51
N VAL A 723 -5.77 19.96 24.20
CA VAL A 723 -6.17 18.65 23.71
C VAL A 723 -5.03 17.67 23.94
N ASP A 724 -5.34 16.57 24.57
CA ASP A 724 -4.47 15.39 24.57
C ASP A 724 -4.58 14.71 23.20
N TRP A 725 -3.49 14.69 22.43
CA TRP A 725 -3.48 14.11 21.09
C TRP A 725 -3.52 12.58 21.13
N SER A 726 -3.18 11.94 22.25
CA SER A 726 -3.26 10.48 22.37
C SER A 726 -4.70 9.98 22.55
N ALA A 727 -5.54 10.81 23.21
CA ALA A 727 -6.93 10.49 23.52
C ALA A 727 -7.84 11.74 23.42
N PRO A 728 -8.04 12.30 22.23
CA PRO A 728 -8.72 13.57 22.06
C PRO A 728 -10.21 13.51 22.45
N ASP A 729 -10.62 14.38 23.39
CA ASP A 729 -12.02 14.57 23.75
C ASP A 729 -12.73 15.44 22.70
N LEU A 730 -13.31 14.82 21.70
CA LEU A 730 -13.99 15.50 20.59
C LEU A 730 -15.30 16.16 20.99
N GLN A 731 -15.88 15.85 22.16
CA GLN A 731 -17.04 16.58 22.68
C GLN A 731 -16.62 17.95 23.22
N LYS A 732 -15.48 17.99 23.89
CA LYS A 732 -14.89 19.23 24.43
C LYS A 732 -14.19 20.05 23.35
N TYR A 733 -13.53 19.39 22.39
CA TYR A 733 -12.70 19.99 21.36
C TYR A 733 -13.15 19.58 19.94
N PRO A 734 -14.36 19.96 19.52
CA PRO A 734 -14.96 19.46 18.28
C PRO A 734 -14.18 19.86 17.02
N ASP A 735 -13.50 21.02 17.00
CA ASP A 735 -12.73 21.46 15.84
C ASP A 735 -11.38 20.73 15.68
N PHE A 736 -10.96 19.93 16.65
CA PHE A 736 -9.72 19.14 16.55
C PHE A 736 -9.73 18.16 15.37
N VAL A 737 -10.88 17.64 14.98
CA VAL A 737 -11.04 16.77 13.80
C VAL A 737 -10.59 17.43 12.49
N ASN A 738 -10.56 18.76 12.44
CA ASN A 738 -10.16 19.53 11.27
C ASN A 738 -8.64 19.81 11.23
N LEU A 739 -7.88 19.41 12.26
CA LEU A 739 -6.44 19.60 12.30
C LEU A 739 -5.77 18.74 11.26
N VAL A 740 -4.84 19.31 10.51
CA VAL A 740 -4.03 18.64 9.52
C VAL A 740 -2.58 18.59 9.99
N ALA A 741 -1.96 17.44 9.95
CA ALA A 741 -0.62 17.21 10.47
C ALA A 741 0.25 16.36 9.53
N ASN A 742 1.53 16.29 9.84
CA ASN A 742 2.52 15.44 9.19
C ASN A 742 3.05 14.44 10.22
N GLU A 743 3.25 13.21 9.82
CA GLU A 743 3.82 12.17 10.66
C GLU A 743 5.20 11.78 10.13
N VAL A 744 6.14 11.52 11.03
CA VAL A 744 7.45 11.00 10.69
C VAL A 744 7.98 10.08 11.79
N LEU A 745 8.55 8.95 11.37
CA LEU A 745 9.28 8.01 12.23
C LEU A 745 10.78 8.27 12.05
N LEU A 746 11.47 8.61 13.14
CA LEU A 746 12.92 8.78 13.15
C LEU A 746 13.63 7.53 13.65
N THR A 747 14.74 7.22 12.99
CA THR A 747 15.66 6.13 13.35
C THR A 747 17.08 6.68 13.59
N PRO A 748 17.96 5.92 14.25
CA PRO A 748 19.33 6.39 14.52
C PRO A 748 20.07 6.82 13.24
N GLY A 749 20.81 7.94 13.33
CA GLY A 749 21.52 8.56 12.21
C GLY A 749 20.69 9.59 11.43
N GLU A 750 19.42 9.78 11.78
CA GLU A 750 18.56 10.77 11.13
C GLU A 750 18.46 12.07 11.94
N VAL A 751 18.40 13.19 11.23
CA VAL A 751 18.22 14.53 11.80
C VAL A 751 16.97 15.17 11.24
N LEU A 752 16.01 15.52 12.10
CA LEU A 752 14.78 16.22 11.75
C LEU A 752 14.96 17.74 11.91
N ASN A 753 14.67 18.51 10.88
CA ASN A 753 14.44 19.95 10.98
C ASN A 753 13.02 20.24 11.46
N VAL A 754 12.89 20.85 12.63
CA VAL A 754 11.61 21.35 13.15
C VAL A 754 11.66 22.88 13.08
N PRO A 755 10.96 23.50 12.12
CA PRO A 755 10.95 24.96 12.01
C PRO A 755 10.29 25.62 13.22
N ALA A 756 10.60 26.88 13.46
CA ALA A 756 9.99 27.62 14.56
C ALA A 756 8.47 27.67 14.45
N TRP A 757 7.79 27.61 15.59
CA TRP A 757 6.33 27.72 15.74
C TRP A 757 5.51 26.51 15.27
N TRP A 758 6.13 25.48 14.64
CA TRP A 758 5.42 24.23 14.32
C TRP A 758 4.97 23.52 15.58
N ILE A 759 3.67 23.19 15.64
CA ILE A 759 3.08 22.43 16.77
C ILE A 759 3.45 20.99 16.58
N HIS A 760 4.01 20.34 17.61
CA HIS A 760 4.46 18.97 17.50
C HIS A 760 4.29 18.20 18.81
N THR A 761 4.02 16.91 18.67
CA THR A 761 4.04 15.91 19.73
C THR A 761 5.04 14.81 19.39
N ILE A 762 5.59 14.16 20.40
CA ILE A 762 6.64 13.16 20.25
C ILE A 762 6.32 11.95 21.09
N GLU A 763 6.44 10.78 20.51
CA GLU A 763 6.23 9.50 21.17
C GLU A 763 7.52 8.66 21.13
N ASN A 764 7.88 8.05 22.26
CA ASN A 764 9.01 7.15 22.37
C ASN A 764 8.57 5.70 22.20
N LEU A 765 8.98 5.06 21.11
CA LEU A 765 8.57 3.69 20.80
C LEU A 765 9.40 2.63 21.54
N ASP A 766 10.58 3.03 22.00
CA ASP A 766 11.49 2.21 22.79
C ASP A 766 12.34 3.09 23.73
N ILE A 767 13.37 2.52 24.35
CA ILE A 767 14.40 3.30 25.04
C ILE A 767 15.23 4.00 23.97
N ASN A 768 15.30 5.33 24.02
CA ASN A 768 15.90 6.11 22.97
C ASN A 768 16.71 7.30 23.48
N ILE A 769 17.60 7.79 22.63
CA ILE A 769 18.44 8.95 22.88
C ILE A 769 18.31 9.92 21.70
N GLN A 770 17.82 11.11 22.00
CA GLN A 770 17.69 12.19 21.02
C GLN A 770 18.45 13.40 21.51
N CYS A 771 19.27 14.00 20.65
CA CYS A 771 19.97 15.25 20.94
C CYS A 771 19.51 16.35 19.97
N ASN A 772 19.41 17.56 20.47
CA ASN A 772 18.97 18.67 19.63
C ASN A 772 19.77 19.95 19.91
N SER A 773 19.90 20.76 18.88
CA SER A 773 20.38 22.13 18.99
C SER A 773 19.34 23.11 18.44
N ARG A 774 19.19 24.25 19.14
CA ARG A 774 18.33 25.34 18.72
C ARG A 774 19.19 26.52 18.28
N SER A 775 19.05 26.96 17.04
CA SER A 775 19.84 28.07 16.50
C SER A 775 18.95 29.08 15.81
N GLY A 776 18.84 30.23 16.47
CA GLY A 776 18.08 31.37 15.96
C GLY A 776 16.59 31.29 16.09
N ASP A 777 15.94 32.43 15.88
CA ASP A 777 14.50 32.61 15.92
C ASP A 777 13.97 32.91 14.52
N SER A 778 12.72 32.63 14.25
CA SER A 778 12.05 32.92 12.97
C SER A 778 10.75 33.66 13.19
N THR A 779 10.38 34.49 12.23
CA THR A 779 9.05 35.16 12.21
C THR A 779 8.05 34.43 11.32
N VAL A 780 8.51 33.42 10.57
CA VAL A 780 7.67 32.55 9.76
C VAL A 780 6.77 31.72 10.68
N GLY A 781 5.46 31.70 10.45
CA GLY A 781 4.49 31.03 11.33
C GLY A 781 4.02 31.87 12.54
N LEU A 782 4.81 32.84 13.01
CA LEU A 782 4.39 33.72 14.10
C LEU A 782 3.11 34.51 13.80
N LYS A 783 2.93 34.92 12.54
CA LYS A 783 1.72 35.63 12.10
C LYS A 783 0.47 34.76 12.22
N ASP A 784 0.60 33.47 12.00
CA ASP A 784 -0.51 32.53 12.09
C ASP A 784 -0.90 32.32 13.55
N LEU A 785 0.05 32.13 14.46
CA LEU A 785 -0.24 32.05 15.89
C LEU A 785 -0.89 33.33 16.43
N LYS A 786 -0.47 34.51 15.96
CA LYS A 786 -1.13 35.77 16.30
C LYS A 786 -2.59 35.84 15.82
N ARG A 787 -2.88 35.31 14.65
CA ARG A 787 -4.27 35.20 14.14
C ARG A 787 -5.14 34.29 15.00
N CYS A 788 -4.56 33.27 15.65
CA CYS A 788 -5.24 32.43 16.62
C CYS A 788 -5.33 33.08 18.02
N GLY A 789 -4.88 34.31 18.19
CA GLY A 789 -4.98 35.04 19.47
C GLY A 789 -3.89 34.70 20.50
N PHE A 790 -2.88 33.89 20.13
CA PHE A 790 -1.87 33.43 21.11
C PHE A 790 -1.03 34.59 21.71
N PHE A 791 -0.77 35.66 20.98
CA PHE A 791 0.00 36.84 21.43
C PHE A 791 -0.88 38.10 21.52
N SER A 792 -2.21 38.01 21.72
CA SER A 792 -3.14 39.13 21.68
C SER A 792 -3.14 40.04 22.91
N HIS A 793 -2.28 39.80 23.89
CA HIS A 793 -2.14 40.70 25.05
C HIS A 793 -0.81 41.43 24.98
N ASP A 794 -0.71 42.41 24.10
CA ASP A 794 0.16 43.55 24.30
C ASP A 794 -0.38 44.37 25.50
N LYS A 795 0.22 44.20 26.66
CA LYS A 795 0.29 45.17 27.76
C LYS A 795 1.71 45.30 28.21
#